data_a03aa90586a4332b6a6260358324718a
#
_entry.id   a03aa90586a4332b6a6260358324718a
#
_cell.length_a   1.000
_cell.length_b   1.000
_cell.length_c   1.000
_cell.angle_alpha   90.00
_cell.angle_beta   90.00
_cell.angle_gamma   90.00
#
_symmetry.space_group_name_H-M   'P 1'
#
loop_
_entity.id
_entity.type
_entity.pdbx_description
1 polymer ?
#
loop_
_entity_poly.entity_id
_entity_poly.type
_entity_poly.pdbx_seq_one_letter_code
_entity_poly.pdbx_strand_id
1 'polypeptide(L)'
;METIRLTTAQALVKFLNAQYVEFDGREERFVKGVFTIFGHGNVLGLGQALEEDPGELEVYQGRNEQGMGHAAMAFAKQSKRKQIMACTASVGPGSANMITSAATATANQIPVLYLPGDVFASRQPDPVLQQIEQTHDLSISTNDAFRPVSKYWDRVSRPEQLMQAMLNAMRVLTNPADTGAVTISLPQDVQGEAWDYPLSFFQKRVHRIERRMPSVESVADAVGLIRSKKRPFMILGGGVRYSEAAEAFLRFAEAFRIPFGETQAGKSGVPGSHSLNLGGVGVTGNAAANLLASKADLIIGVGTRFTDFTTGSKELFQGADVLTINISDFHAGKLDAVKVVADAKTGLEAIASELGDYQSSYQGELEEAREQWDAELHRLHHIEIGDSFTPEIAGQLDEELTHYKEALNTNLAQTTVIGHVNRLIDEDAVIVGAAGSLPGDLQRMWVSKDQDTYHMEYGYSCMGYEIAGALGVKLAEPGREVYALAGDGSYLMLHTELITSLQERKKINILLFDNAGFGCINNLQMDNGMGSFATEFRHRNQASGRMDGPVMTIDYAKVAEGYGAKTYSVRTLEELETAIKDAKDQPVSTLIDIKVLPKTMTHGYDSWWNTGVAEVSEKQSIREAYDRNMAKRQTARQY
;
A
#
# COMPACT_ATOMS: atom_id res chain seq x y z
N MET A 1 27.30 -32.13 20.66
CA MET A 1 26.55 -31.50 19.54
C MET A 1 27.61 -30.90 18.63
N GLU A 2 27.58 -31.19 17.35
CA GLU A 2 28.54 -30.61 16.41
C GLU A 2 28.26 -29.13 16.22
N THR A 3 29.33 -28.32 16.24
CA THR A 3 29.25 -26.86 16.13
C THR A 3 30.14 -26.35 15.00
N ILE A 4 29.84 -25.14 14.55
CA ILE A 4 30.67 -24.37 13.63
C ILE A 4 30.92 -22.99 14.22
N ARG A 5 32.16 -22.52 14.14
CA ARG A 5 32.56 -21.22 14.63
C ARG A 5 32.33 -20.17 13.54
N LEU A 6 31.41 -19.26 13.78
CA LEU A 6 31.04 -18.18 12.84
C LEU A 6 30.88 -16.87 13.61
N THR A 7 31.04 -15.74 12.93
CA THR A 7 30.59 -14.46 13.48
C THR A 7 29.07 -14.43 13.54
N THR A 8 28.51 -13.56 14.37
CA THR A 8 27.05 -13.38 14.46
C THR A 8 26.44 -13.03 13.09
N ALA A 9 27.11 -12.19 12.31
CA ALA A 9 26.66 -11.81 10.96
C ALA A 9 26.72 -12.99 9.97
N GLN A 10 27.81 -13.77 9.96
CA GLN A 10 27.91 -14.98 9.12
C GLN A 10 26.84 -16.02 9.49
N ALA A 11 26.59 -16.20 10.79
CA ALA A 11 25.54 -17.09 11.27
C ALA A 11 24.14 -16.62 10.84
N LEU A 12 23.87 -15.31 10.87
CA LEU A 12 22.63 -14.72 10.38
C LEU A 12 22.42 -14.98 8.89
N VAL A 13 23.40 -14.68 8.04
CA VAL A 13 23.34 -14.91 6.59
C VAL A 13 23.08 -16.39 6.28
N LYS A 14 23.81 -17.29 6.94
CA LYS A 14 23.64 -18.74 6.77
C LYS A 14 22.24 -19.21 7.24
N PHE A 15 21.72 -18.66 8.32
CA PHE A 15 20.37 -18.96 8.80
C PHE A 15 19.30 -18.53 7.80
N LEU A 16 19.40 -17.31 7.24
CA LEU A 16 18.42 -16.77 6.28
C LEU A 16 18.32 -17.63 5.01
N ASN A 17 19.44 -18.15 4.52
CA ASN A 17 19.49 -19.05 3.36
C ASN A 17 18.75 -20.39 3.59
N ALA A 18 18.55 -20.80 4.84
CA ALA A 18 17.94 -22.07 5.19
C ALA A 18 16.42 -21.99 5.46
N GLN A 19 15.78 -20.82 5.23
CA GLN A 19 14.36 -20.61 5.54
C GLN A 19 13.48 -20.79 4.30
N TYR A 20 12.47 -21.63 4.42
CA TYR A 20 11.49 -21.95 3.38
C TYR A 20 10.08 -21.83 3.93
N VAL A 21 9.12 -21.55 3.07
CA VAL A 21 7.68 -21.65 3.36
C VAL A 21 7.05 -22.73 2.49
N GLU A 22 6.02 -23.36 3.02
CA GLU A 22 5.17 -24.28 2.26
C GLU A 22 3.71 -23.83 2.38
N PHE A 23 3.04 -23.69 1.23
CA PHE A 23 1.64 -23.33 1.14
C PHE A 23 0.96 -24.18 0.06
N ASP A 24 -0.09 -24.90 0.43
CA ASP A 24 -0.83 -25.83 -0.45
C ASP A 24 0.10 -26.81 -1.22
N GLY A 25 1.10 -27.36 -0.54
CA GLY A 25 2.04 -28.33 -1.11
C GLY A 25 3.13 -27.72 -2.00
N ARG A 26 3.17 -26.40 -2.16
CA ARG A 26 4.25 -25.69 -2.87
C ARG A 26 5.25 -25.13 -1.88
N GLU A 27 6.49 -25.54 -2.02
CA GLU A 27 7.60 -25.06 -1.20
C GLU A 27 8.41 -24.01 -1.95
N GLU A 28 8.70 -22.89 -1.27
CA GLU A 28 9.49 -21.80 -1.82
C GLU A 28 10.51 -21.31 -0.79
N ARG A 29 11.67 -20.78 -1.25
CA ARG A 29 12.59 -20.10 -0.39
C ARG A 29 11.94 -18.82 0.12
N PHE A 30 11.97 -18.60 1.44
CA PHE A 30 11.28 -17.50 2.07
C PHE A 30 12.02 -16.17 1.95
N VAL A 31 13.34 -16.14 2.26
CA VAL A 31 14.15 -14.91 2.16
C VAL A 31 14.89 -14.92 0.82
N LYS A 32 14.55 -14.00 -0.07
CA LYS A 32 15.11 -13.92 -1.42
C LYS A 32 16.37 -13.09 -1.50
N GLY A 33 16.46 -12.05 -0.65
CA GLY A 33 17.61 -11.16 -0.72
C GLY A 33 17.62 -10.13 0.38
N VAL A 34 18.60 -9.23 0.29
CA VAL A 34 18.85 -8.17 1.25
C VAL A 34 19.08 -6.86 0.52
N PHE A 35 18.28 -5.85 0.84
CA PHE A 35 18.59 -4.45 0.49
C PHE A 35 19.57 -3.88 1.49
N THR A 36 20.60 -3.19 1.00
CA THR A 36 21.71 -2.69 1.82
C THR A 36 22.01 -1.22 1.56
N ILE A 37 22.20 -0.47 2.63
CA ILE A 37 22.95 0.78 2.62
C ILE A 37 23.98 0.67 3.74
N PHE A 38 25.24 0.46 3.35
CA PHE A 38 26.30 0.24 4.31
C PHE A 38 26.85 1.56 4.87
N GLY A 39 27.16 1.52 6.16
CA GLY A 39 27.94 2.49 6.88
C GLY A 39 28.75 1.79 7.95
N HIS A 40 29.44 2.52 8.83
CA HIS A 40 30.31 1.92 9.85
C HIS A 40 29.55 0.99 10.83
N GLY A 41 28.23 1.15 10.97
CA GLY A 41 27.42 0.34 11.88
C GLY A 41 27.07 -1.05 11.39
N ASN A 42 27.33 -1.40 10.12
CA ASN A 42 26.98 -2.71 9.55
C ASN A 42 27.95 -3.22 8.48
N VAL A 43 28.85 -2.38 7.92
CA VAL A 43 29.71 -2.80 6.79
C VAL A 43 30.74 -3.85 7.17
N LEU A 44 31.35 -3.76 8.38
CA LEU A 44 32.40 -4.68 8.82
C LEU A 44 31.83 -5.94 9.50
N GLY A 45 30.53 -5.98 9.77
CA GLY A 45 29.81 -7.14 10.27
C GLY A 45 29.00 -7.80 9.17
N LEU A 46 27.74 -7.35 8.99
CA LEU A 46 26.83 -7.93 8.00
C LEU A 46 27.33 -7.73 6.57
N GLY A 47 27.97 -6.58 6.28
CA GLY A 47 28.58 -6.34 4.97
C GLY A 47 29.69 -7.33 4.64
N GLN A 48 30.58 -7.61 5.60
CA GLN A 48 31.64 -8.61 5.44
C GLN A 48 31.05 -10.02 5.21
N ALA A 49 30.02 -10.39 5.98
CA ALA A 49 29.41 -11.72 5.84
C ALA A 49 28.72 -11.91 4.49
N LEU A 50 28.06 -10.87 3.96
CA LEU A 50 27.43 -10.91 2.64
C LEU A 50 28.45 -10.86 1.48
N GLU A 51 29.58 -10.18 1.67
CA GLU A 51 30.66 -10.15 0.67
C GLU A 51 31.38 -11.50 0.57
N GLU A 52 31.63 -12.15 1.70
CA GLU A 52 32.34 -13.42 1.76
C GLU A 52 31.49 -14.59 1.25
N ASP A 53 30.24 -14.72 1.71
CA ASP A 53 29.32 -15.80 1.29
C ASP A 53 27.85 -15.39 1.49
N PRO A 54 27.21 -14.74 0.50
CA PRO A 54 25.79 -14.43 0.56
C PRO A 54 24.90 -15.69 0.41
N GLY A 55 25.47 -16.81 0.01
CA GLY A 55 24.71 -18.00 -0.38
C GLY A 55 23.85 -17.72 -1.62
N GLU A 56 22.55 -17.94 -1.50
CA GLU A 56 21.60 -17.66 -2.57
C GLU A 56 20.82 -16.35 -2.36
N LEU A 57 21.21 -15.53 -1.38
CA LEU A 57 20.60 -14.21 -1.16
C LEU A 57 21.07 -13.23 -2.24
N GLU A 58 20.12 -12.60 -2.90
CA GLU A 58 20.39 -11.49 -3.80
C GLU A 58 20.66 -10.22 -2.97
N VAL A 59 21.77 -9.52 -3.25
CA VAL A 59 22.16 -8.31 -2.52
C VAL A 59 21.94 -7.08 -3.38
N TYR A 60 21.06 -6.17 -2.94
CA TYR A 60 20.72 -4.95 -3.65
C TYR A 60 21.23 -3.72 -2.92
N GLN A 61 21.84 -2.79 -3.65
CA GLN A 61 22.26 -1.50 -3.10
C GLN A 61 21.12 -0.49 -3.23
N GLY A 62 20.48 -0.12 -2.10
CA GLY A 62 19.51 0.96 -2.04
C GLY A 62 20.11 2.36 -2.22
N ARG A 63 19.25 3.36 -2.38
CA ARG A 63 19.63 4.78 -2.45
C ARG A 63 19.10 5.60 -1.28
N ASN A 64 18.04 5.13 -0.68
CA ASN A 64 17.43 5.69 0.52
C ASN A 64 16.89 4.56 1.38
N GLU A 65 17.11 4.60 2.69
CA GLU A 65 16.75 3.50 3.59
C GLU A 65 15.23 3.31 3.70
N GLN A 66 14.44 4.39 3.62
CA GLN A 66 12.99 4.30 3.52
C GLN A 66 12.58 3.66 2.19
N GLY A 67 13.21 4.08 1.08
CA GLY A 67 12.93 3.57 -0.26
C GLY A 67 13.19 2.06 -0.37
N MET A 68 14.35 1.59 0.09
CA MET A 68 14.64 0.15 0.06
C MET A 68 13.67 -0.66 0.93
N GLY A 69 13.21 -0.12 2.07
CA GLY A 69 12.20 -0.76 2.90
C GLY A 69 10.84 -0.82 2.22
N HIS A 70 10.45 0.21 1.47
CA HIS A 70 9.25 0.19 0.63
C HIS A 70 9.35 -0.83 -0.51
N ALA A 71 10.50 -0.94 -1.18
CA ALA A 71 10.74 -1.96 -2.20
C ALA A 71 10.64 -3.38 -1.62
N ALA A 72 11.23 -3.62 -0.44
CA ALA A 72 11.11 -4.90 0.26
C ALA A 72 9.66 -5.24 0.62
N MET A 73 8.91 -4.26 1.12
CA MET A 73 7.49 -4.41 1.44
C MET A 73 6.66 -4.71 0.19
N ALA A 74 6.90 -4.00 -0.91
CA ALA A 74 6.19 -4.22 -2.17
C ALA A 74 6.49 -5.60 -2.76
N PHE A 75 7.74 -6.04 -2.69
CA PHE A 75 8.14 -7.40 -3.07
C PHE A 75 7.34 -8.46 -2.30
N ALA A 76 7.32 -8.36 -0.96
CA ALA A 76 6.61 -9.32 -0.11
C ALA A 76 5.09 -9.30 -0.34
N LYS A 77 4.50 -8.12 -0.58
CA LYS A 77 3.08 -7.97 -0.91
C LYS A 77 2.73 -8.61 -2.25
N GLN A 78 3.53 -8.36 -3.29
CA GLN A 78 3.30 -8.94 -4.62
C GLN A 78 3.53 -10.45 -4.61
N SER A 79 4.52 -10.93 -3.87
CA SER A 79 4.78 -12.36 -3.62
C SER A 79 3.75 -13.02 -2.66
N LYS A 80 2.63 -12.35 -2.37
CA LYS A 80 1.55 -12.87 -1.50
C LYS A 80 2.03 -13.31 -0.12
N ARG A 81 3.03 -12.61 0.44
CA ARG A 81 3.69 -12.89 1.74
C ARG A 81 4.47 -14.21 1.80
N LYS A 82 4.68 -14.89 0.68
CA LYS A 82 5.38 -16.19 0.61
C LYS A 82 6.89 -16.04 0.41
N GLN A 83 7.33 -14.85 0.02
CA GLN A 83 8.73 -14.48 -0.11
C GLN A 83 8.94 -13.07 0.42
N ILE A 84 10.09 -12.85 1.04
CA ILE A 84 10.46 -11.54 1.62
C ILE A 84 11.86 -11.11 1.20
N MET A 85 12.13 -9.81 1.35
CA MET A 85 13.46 -9.22 1.41
C MET A 85 13.77 -8.77 2.84
N ALA A 86 15.04 -8.82 3.23
CA ALA A 86 15.54 -8.12 4.40
C ALA A 86 16.07 -6.73 4.01
N CYS A 87 16.17 -5.83 4.98
CA CYS A 87 16.77 -4.51 4.81
C CYS A 87 17.79 -4.27 5.91
N THR A 88 18.99 -3.82 5.55
CA THR A 88 20.02 -3.41 6.53
C THR A 88 20.51 -2.00 6.24
N ALA A 89 20.68 -1.22 7.29
CA ALA A 89 21.26 0.11 7.25
C ALA A 89 22.22 0.33 8.41
N SER A 90 23.02 1.38 8.31
CA SER A 90 23.95 1.77 9.36
C SER A 90 23.22 2.15 10.65
N VAL A 91 24.00 2.43 11.68
CA VAL A 91 23.57 2.93 12.99
C VAL A 91 23.05 4.38 12.90
N GLY A 92 22.17 4.77 13.79
CA GLY A 92 21.70 6.16 13.93
C GLY A 92 20.80 6.63 12.78
N PRO A 93 21.20 7.65 11.98
CA PRO A 93 20.34 8.19 10.94
C PRO A 93 19.98 7.17 9.86
N GLY A 94 20.88 6.26 9.51
CA GLY A 94 20.57 5.21 8.54
C GLY A 94 19.47 4.26 9.04
N SER A 95 19.56 3.82 10.29
CA SER A 95 18.50 3.00 10.89
C SER A 95 17.20 3.80 11.07
N ALA A 96 17.27 5.04 11.55
CA ALA A 96 16.08 5.89 11.74
C ALA A 96 15.29 6.10 10.45
N ASN A 97 15.97 6.20 9.33
CA ASN A 97 15.34 6.41 8.02
C ASN A 97 14.48 5.21 7.55
N MET A 98 14.66 4.01 8.12
CA MET A 98 13.82 2.84 7.83
C MET A 98 12.50 2.81 8.62
N ILE A 99 12.32 3.63 9.65
CA ILE A 99 11.17 3.55 10.58
C ILE A 99 9.84 3.74 9.84
N THR A 100 9.74 4.69 8.92
CA THR A 100 8.53 4.92 8.12
C THR A 100 8.16 3.66 7.30
N SER A 101 9.13 3.02 6.67
CA SER A 101 8.85 1.80 5.90
C SER A 101 8.47 0.61 6.79
N ALA A 102 9.02 0.52 8.01
CA ALA A 102 8.60 -0.48 8.99
C ALA A 102 7.15 -0.25 9.46
N ALA A 103 6.77 1.01 9.69
CA ALA A 103 5.39 1.38 10.00
C ALA A 103 4.44 1.03 8.85
N THR A 104 4.84 1.32 7.59
CA THR A 104 4.08 0.95 6.40
C THR A 104 3.87 -0.56 6.29
N ALA A 105 4.92 -1.36 6.51
CA ALA A 105 4.85 -2.82 6.51
C ALA A 105 3.89 -3.35 7.59
N THR A 106 3.99 -2.82 8.80
CA THR A 106 3.13 -3.23 9.93
C THR A 106 1.67 -2.81 9.73
N ALA A 107 1.43 -1.57 9.27
CA ALA A 107 0.09 -1.08 9.00
C ALA A 107 -0.62 -1.90 7.90
N ASN A 108 0.12 -2.40 6.91
CA ASN A 108 -0.40 -3.26 5.85
C ASN A 108 -0.34 -4.75 6.17
N GLN A 109 0.23 -5.14 7.30
CA GLN A 109 0.45 -6.54 7.68
C GLN A 109 1.28 -7.31 6.64
N ILE A 110 2.35 -6.71 6.14
CA ILE A 110 3.27 -7.31 5.17
C ILE A 110 4.59 -7.64 5.86
N PRO A 111 5.08 -8.88 5.75
CA PRO A 111 6.32 -9.28 6.41
C PRO A 111 7.55 -8.63 5.77
N VAL A 112 8.34 -7.92 6.57
CA VAL A 112 9.66 -7.38 6.18
C VAL A 112 10.62 -7.53 7.36
N LEU A 113 11.84 -8.00 7.10
CA LEU A 113 12.88 -8.15 8.10
C LEU A 113 13.84 -6.94 8.06
N TYR A 114 13.87 -6.15 9.13
CA TYR A 114 14.79 -5.03 9.31
C TYR A 114 15.95 -5.44 10.22
N LEU A 115 17.17 -5.17 9.76
CA LEU A 115 18.44 -5.53 10.39
C LEU A 115 19.30 -4.26 10.59
N PRO A 116 18.85 -3.27 11.37
CA PRO A 116 19.62 -2.05 11.60
C PRO A 116 20.87 -2.33 12.44
N GLY A 117 21.99 -1.68 12.09
CA GLY A 117 23.14 -1.55 12.98
C GLY A 117 22.76 -0.79 14.26
N ASP A 118 23.44 -1.10 15.38
CA ASP A 118 23.18 -0.45 16.67
C ASP A 118 24.49 0.00 17.35
N VAL A 119 24.38 0.65 18.48
CA VAL A 119 25.50 1.01 19.35
C VAL A 119 26.30 -0.23 19.73
N PHE A 120 27.53 -0.02 20.26
CA PHE A 120 28.29 -1.13 20.82
C PHE A 120 27.59 -1.70 22.06
N ALA A 121 27.38 -3.02 22.09
CA ALA A 121 26.85 -3.70 23.27
C ALA A 121 27.77 -3.60 24.47
N SER A 122 29.09 -3.57 24.23
CA SER A 122 30.13 -3.35 25.27
C SER A 122 30.10 -1.95 25.88
N ARG A 123 29.50 -0.96 25.20
CA ARG A 123 29.50 0.47 25.58
C ARG A 123 30.89 1.10 25.72
N GLN A 124 31.94 0.46 25.20
CA GLN A 124 33.30 1.02 25.31
C GLN A 124 33.45 2.35 24.57
N PRO A 125 33.00 2.50 23.27
CA PRO A 125 32.84 3.80 22.66
C PRO A 125 31.55 4.46 23.18
N ASP A 126 31.66 5.67 23.73
CA ASP A 126 30.54 6.40 24.32
C ASP A 126 30.70 7.92 24.13
N PRO A 127 29.79 8.57 23.35
CA PRO A 127 28.81 7.96 22.47
C PRO A 127 29.43 7.38 21.19
N VAL A 128 28.78 6.37 20.60
CA VAL A 128 29.13 5.89 19.26
C VAL A 128 28.83 6.97 18.24
N LEU A 129 29.66 7.12 17.21
CA LEU A 129 29.41 8.03 16.09
C LEU A 129 28.00 7.81 15.52
N GLN A 130 27.29 8.90 15.22
CA GLN A 130 25.91 8.92 14.71
C GLN A 130 24.84 8.43 15.71
N GLN A 131 25.13 8.41 17.00
CA GLN A 131 24.12 8.11 18.03
C GLN A 131 23.69 9.34 18.80
N ILE A 132 22.47 9.29 19.33
CA ILE A 132 21.96 10.27 20.28
C ILE A 132 22.49 9.89 21.67
N GLU A 133 23.15 10.84 22.33
CA GLU A 133 23.62 10.67 23.70
C GLU A 133 22.44 10.79 24.67
N GLN A 134 22.03 9.65 25.25
CA GLN A 134 20.92 9.58 26.19
C GLN A 134 21.43 9.76 27.63
N THR A 135 21.13 10.91 28.23
CA THR A 135 21.61 11.24 29.60
C THR A 135 20.82 10.55 30.71
N HIS A 136 19.65 10.01 30.42
CA HIS A 136 18.74 9.43 31.42
C HIS A 136 18.64 7.90 31.35
N ASP A 137 19.02 7.27 30.23
CA ASP A 137 18.98 5.82 30.06
C ASP A 137 19.97 5.37 28.95
N LEU A 138 21.08 4.79 29.39
CA LEU A 138 22.13 4.29 28.49
C LEU A 138 21.75 3.00 27.72
N SER A 139 20.60 2.38 28.03
CA SER A 139 20.11 1.20 27.31
C SER A 139 19.32 1.54 26.05
N ILE A 140 18.90 2.79 25.90
CA ILE A 140 18.12 3.28 24.75
C ILE A 140 19.06 3.71 23.62
N SER A 141 18.77 3.24 22.40
CA SER A 141 19.38 3.74 21.15
C SER A 141 18.30 4.22 20.17
N THR A 142 18.70 4.77 19.04
CA THR A 142 17.78 5.12 17.94
C THR A 142 16.88 3.94 17.54
N ASN A 143 17.38 2.71 17.64
CA ASN A 143 16.65 1.52 17.22
C ASN A 143 15.46 1.17 18.13
N ASP A 144 15.37 1.73 19.34
CA ASP A 144 14.18 1.58 20.18
C ASP A 144 12.94 2.25 19.58
N ALA A 145 13.12 3.22 18.66
CA ALA A 145 12.02 3.82 17.91
C ALA A 145 11.31 2.87 16.93
N PHE A 146 11.90 1.71 16.63
CA PHE A 146 11.21 0.65 15.87
C PHE A 146 10.19 -0.14 16.71
N ARG A 147 10.25 -0.10 18.05
CA ARG A 147 9.36 -0.89 18.92
C ARG A 147 7.87 -0.66 18.61
N PRO A 148 7.35 0.57 18.52
CA PRO A 148 5.93 0.81 18.25
C PRO A 148 5.50 0.49 16.82
N VAL A 149 6.44 0.33 15.89
CA VAL A 149 6.15 0.07 14.47
C VAL A 149 6.49 -1.35 14.01
N SER A 150 6.98 -2.21 14.92
CA SER A 150 7.33 -3.60 14.64
C SER A 150 6.38 -4.58 15.33
N LYS A 151 6.07 -5.70 14.67
CA LYS A 151 5.33 -6.83 15.26
C LYS A 151 6.20 -7.69 16.15
N TYR A 152 7.49 -7.68 15.92
CA TYR A 152 8.49 -8.24 16.80
C TYR A 152 9.76 -7.38 16.73
N TRP A 153 10.34 -7.08 17.87
CA TRP A 153 11.58 -6.33 18.02
C TRP A 153 12.49 -7.02 19.02
N ASP A 154 13.76 -7.16 18.67
CA ASP A 154 14.78 -7.67 19.58
C ASP A 154 16.13 -6.99 19.34
N ARG A 155 17.01 -7.02 20.34
CA ARG A 155 18.39 -6.55 20.26
C ARG A 155 19.32 -7.71 20.60
N VAL A 156 20.17 -8.10 19.68
CA VAL A 156 21.16 -9.17 19.84
C VAL A 156 22.43 -8.59 20.48
N SER A 157 22.44 -8.51 21.81
CA SER A 157 23.58 -7.96 22.56
C SER A 157 24.68 -8.98 22.81
N ARG A 158 24.48 -10.24 22.48
CA ARG A 158 25.45 -11.35 22.56
C ARG A 158 25.20 -12.35 21.43
N PRO A 159 26.24 -12.95 20.86
CA PRO A 159 26.13 -13.85 19.70
C PRO A 159 25.10 -14.97 19.86
N GLU A 160 25.05 -15.61 21.03
CA GLU A 160 24.13 -16.73 21.28
C GLU A 160 22.65 -16.34 21.28
N GLN A 161 22.30 -15.07 21.50
CA GLN A 161 20.93 -14.56 21.45
C GLN A 161 20.35 -14.58 20.03
N LEU A 162 21.21 -14.56 18.99
CA LEU A 162 20.80 -14.62 17.60
C LEU A 162 19.85 -15.78 17.33
N MET A 163 20.13 -16.94 17.90
CA MET A 163 19.35 -18.16 17.65
C MET A 163 17.89 -17.98 18.07
N GLN A 164 17.67 -17.48 19.29
CA GLN A 164 16.32 -17.25 19.81
C GLN A 164 15.61 -16.11 19.08
N ALA A 165 16.32 -15.01 18.81
CA ALA A 165 15.78 -13.84 18.10
C ALA A 165 15.29 -14.23 16.70
N MET A 166 16.09 -14.99 15.95
CA MET A 166 15.74 -15.38 14.56
C MET A 166 14.61 -16.41 14.50
N LEU A 167 14.51 -17.33 15.46
CA LEU A 167 13.36 -18.25 15.52
C LEU A 167 12.04 -17.48 15.79
N ASN A 168 12.07 -16.49 16.68
CA ASN A 168 10.91 -15.63 16.93
C ASN A 168 10.61 -14.72 15.73
N ALA A 169 11.64 -14.20 15.05
CA ALA A 169 11.47 -13.44 13.82
C ALA A 169 10.69 -14.25 12.76
N MET A 170 11.11 -15.49 12.49
CA MET A 170 10.42 -16.36 11.54
C MET A 170 8.97 -16.66 11.95
N ARG A 171 8.71 -16.90 13.23
CA ARG A 171 7.35 -17.11 13.74
C ARG A 171 6.40 -15.96 13.42
N VAL A 172 6.87 -14.72 13.47
CA VAL A 172 6.06 -13.54 13.15
C VAL A 172 5.99 -13.30 11.65
N LEU A 173 7.12 -13.41 10.93
CA LEU A 173 7.17 -13.17 9.49
C LEU A 173 6.32 -14.17 8.68
N THR A 174 6.17 -15.40 9.17
CA THR A 174 5.37 -16.45 8.50
C THR A 174 3.95 -16.59 9.03
N ASN A 175 3.52 -15.72 9.97
CA ASN A 175 2.17 -15.78 10.54
C ASN A 175 1.15 -15.12 9.60
N PRO A 176 0.18 -15.85 9.05
CA PRO A 176 -0.79 -15.28 8.12
C PRO A 176 -1.80 -14.33 8.78
N ALA A 177 -2.02 -14.45 10.09
CA ALA A 177 -3.03 -13.68 10.82
C ALA A 177 -2.48 -12.36 11.42
N ASP A 178 -1.19 -12.35 11.83
CA ASP A 178 -0.59 -11.21 12.53
C ASP A 178 0.90 -11.08 12.18
N THR A 179 1.19 -10.63 10.97
CA THR A 179 2.53 -10.33 10.48
C THR A 179 2.73 -8.83 10.26
N GLY A 180 3.96 -8.43 9.98
CA GLY A 180 4.37 -7.05 9.72
C GLY A 180 5.88 -6.91 9.74
N ALA A 181 6.37 -5.71 10.05
CA ALA A 181 7.79 -5.48 10.25
C ALA A 181 8.31 -6.29 11.44
N VAL A 182 9.44 -6.93 11.25
CA VAL A 182 10.26 -7.54 12.30
C VAL A 182 11.61 -6.84 12.32
N THR A 183 12.03 -6.33 13.48
CA THR A 183 13.29 -5.61 13.61
C THR A 183 14.21 -6.36 14.57
N ILE A 184 15.38 -6.75 14.07
CA ILE A 184 16.47 -7.32 14.85
C ILE A 184 17.62 -6.32 14.88
N SER A 185 17.77 -5.64 15.98
CA SER A 185 18.82 -4.64 16.18
C SER A 185 20.16 -5.32 16.45
N LEU A 186 21.20 -4.95 15.66
CA LEU A 186 22.49 -5.62 15.62
C LEU A 186 23.62 -4.68 16.06
N PRO A 187 24.03 -4.68 17.35
CA PRO A 187 25.19 -3.92 17.81
C PRO A 187 26.44 -4.23 16.96
N GLN A 188 27.18 -3.18 16.59
CA GLN A 188 28.26 -3.31 15.60
C GLN A 188 29.43 -4.19 16.09
N ASP A 189 29.74 -4.22 17.38
CA ASP A 189 30.73 -5.15 17.96
C ASP A 189 30.24 -6.60 17.92
N VAL A 190 28.99 -6.84 18.28
CA VAL A 190 28.40 -8.19 18.30
C VAL A 190 28.29 -8.80 16.91
N GLN A 191 28.07 -7.99 15.86
CA GLN A 191 28.04 -8.51 14.48
C GLN A 191 29.34 -9.27 14.13
N GLY A 192 30.50 -8.77 14.61
CA GLY A 192 31.82 -9.37 14.37
C GLY A 192 32.23 -10.42 15.40
N GLU A 193 31.53 -10.54 16.55
CA GLU A 193 31.85 -11.54 17.56
C GLU A 193 31.54 -12.96 17.08
N ALA A 194 32.48 -13.90 17.33
CA ALA A 194 32.34 -15.29 16.93
C ALA A 194 31.78 -16.15 18.07
N TRP A 195 30.93 -17.11 17.69
CA TRP A 195 30.35 -18.11 18.58
C TRP A 195 30.38 -19.51 17.96
N ASP A 196 30.36 -20.54 18.79
CA ASP A 196 30.28 -21.92 18.34
C ASP A 196 28.82 -22.35 18.16
N TYR A 197 28.22 -22.03 17.02
CA TYR A 197 26.83 -22.32 16.71
C TYR A 197 26.60 -23.81 16.43
N PRO A 198 25.51 -24.42 16.93
CA PRO A 198 25.17 -25.79 16.60
C PRO A 198 24.78 -25.91 15.12
N LEU A 199 25.30 -26.94 14.43
CA LEU A 199 25.00 -27.17 13.01
C LEU A 199 23.50 -27.31 12.73
N SER A 200 22.72 -27.80 13.70
CA SER A 200 21.25 -27.90 13.61
C SER A 200 20.55 -26.53 13.46
N PHE A 201 21.20 -25.44 13.84
CA PHE A 201 20.66 -24.10 13.65
C PHE A 201 20.56 -23.71 12.17
N PHE A 202 21.41 -24.26 11.33
CA PHE A 202 21.50 -23.97 9.89
C PHE A 202 20.83 -25.02 8.99
N GLN A 203 20.15 -25.98 9.58
CA GLN A 203 19.36 -26.93 8.79
C GLN A 203 18.17 -26.25 8.13
N LYS A 204 17.80 -26.72 6.94
CA LYS A 204 16.61 -26.30 6.22
C LYS A 204 15.38 -26.34 7.14
N ARG A 205 14.64 -25.23 7.22
CA ARG A 205 13.37 -25.12 7.93
C ARG A 205 12.27 -24.74 6.96
N VAL A 206 11.24 -25.56 6.95
CA VAL A 206 10.04 -25.31 6.15
C VAL A 206 8.91 -24.85 7.10
N HIS A 207 8.50 -23.60 6.96
CA HIS A 207 7.41 -23.02 7.72
C HIS A 207 6.11 -23.25 6.96
N ARG A 208 5.23 -24.10 7.50
CA ARG A 208 3.93 -24.36 6.88
C ARG A 208 2.96 -23.25 7.19
N ILE A 209 2.40 -22.66 6.14
CA ILE A 209 1.30 -21.69 6.23
C ILE A 209 -0.01 -22.48 6.07
N GLU A 210 -0.56 -22.92 7.19
CA GLU A 210 -1.77 -23.72 7.21
C GLU A 210 -3.02 -22.88 7.00
N ARG A 211 -3.99 -23.41 6.25
CA ARG A 211 -5.31 -22.81 6.13
C ARG A 211 -6.10 -23.05 7.41
N ARG A 212 -6.47 -21.97 8.11
CA ARG A 212 -7.30 -22.04 9.30
C ARG A 212 -8.72 -22.46 8.92
N MET A 213 -9.20 -23.56 9.47
CA MET A 213 -10.58 -24.02 9.29
C MET A 213 -11.52 -23.25 10.23
N PRO A 214 -12.77 -22.91 9.80
CA PRO A 214 -13.78 -22.35 10.68
C PRO A 214 -14.30 -23.39 11.67
N SER A 215 -14.86 -22.96 12.81
CA SER A 215 -15.61 -23.86 13.69
C SER A 215 -17.01 -24.13 13.13
N VAL A 216 -17.58 -25.28 13.49
CA VAL A 216 -18.94 -25.68 13.07
C VAL A 216 -19.97 -24.64 13.55
N GLU A 217 -19.83 -24.17 14.76
CA GLU A 217 -20.72 -23.16 15.37
C GLU A 217 -20.66 -21.84 14.61
N SER A 218 -19.45 -21.36 14.26
CA SER A 218 -19.31 -20.12 13.51
C SER A 218 -19.89 -20.20 12.09
N VAL A 219 -19.80 -21.37 11.46
CA VAL A 219 -20.45 -21.63 10.16
C VAL A 219 -21.97 -21.62 10.30
N ALA A 220 -22.51 -22.29 11.32
CA ALA A 220 -23.96 -22.33 11.57
C ALA A 220 -24.53 -20.92 11.85
N ASP A 221 -23.83 -20.10 12.65
CA ASP A 221 -24.23 -18.71 12.92
C ASP A 221 -24.21 -17.87 11.65
N ALA A 222 -23.17 -17.99 10.82
CA ALA A 222 -23.05 -17.30 9.54
C ALA A 222 -24.18 -17.69 8.57
N VAL A 223 -24.45 -18.97 8.43
CA VAL A 223 -25.53 -19.50 7.57
C VAL A 223 -26.89 -19.01 8.07
N GLY A 224 -27.14 -19.06 9.38
CA GLY A 224 -28.37 -18.55 9.98
C GLY A 224 -28.58 -17.06 9.71
N LEU A 225 -27.52 -16.26 9.85
CA LEU A 225 -27.55 -14.83 9.55
C LEU A 225 -27.85 -14.58 8.07
N ILE A 226 -27.10 -15.19 7.14
CA ILE A 226 -27.29 -14.99 5.70
C ILE A 226 -28.70 -15.35 5.28
N ARG A 227 -29.24 -16.50 5.72
CA ARG A 227 -30.62 -16.95 5.40
C ARG A 227 -31.70 -15.98 5.90
N SER A 228 -31.41 -15.23 6.96
CA SER A 228 -32.35 -14.22 7.50
C SER A 228 -32.40 -12.93 6.69
N LYS A 229 -31.49 -12.73 5.75
CA LYS A 229 -31.28 -11.48 4.98
C LYS A 229 -31.67 -11.63 3.52
N LYS A 230 -32.02 -10.51 2.91
CA LYS A 230 -32.50 -10.46 1.51
C LYS A 230 -31.51 -9.77 0.57
N ARG A 231 -30.75 -8.82 1.09
CA ARG A 231 -29.89 -7.92 0.30
C ARG A 231 -28.46 -7.90 0.86
N PRO A 232 -27.79 -9.06 0.94
CA PRO A 232 -26.39 -9.06 1.35
C PRO A 232 -25.50 -8.42 0.29
N PHE A 233 -24.46 -7.71 0.74
CA PHE A 233 -23.41 -7.16 -0.10
C PHE A 233 -22.06 -7.65 0.39
N MET A 234 -21.21 -8.21 -0.51
CA MET A 234 -19.89 -8.69 -0.14
C MET A 234 -18.83 -7.61 -0.33
N ILE A 235 -17.80 -7.64 0.50
CA ILE A 235 -16.62 -6.77 0.37
C ILE A 235 -15.37 -7.63 0.20
N LEU A 236 -14.76 -7.51 -0.97
CA LEU A 236 -13.52 -8.18 -1.34
C LEU A 236 -12.33 -7.45 -0.70
N GLY A 237 -11.71 -8.06 0.28
CA GLY A 237 -10.51 -7.56 0.95
C GLY A 237 -9.22 -8.20 0.48
N GLY A 238 -8.07 -7.63 0.88
CA GLY A 238 -6.74 -8.16 0.52
C GLY A 238 -6.46 -9.58 1.01
N GLY A 239 -7.16 -10.05 2.06
CA GLY A 239 -7.04 -11.42 2.55
C GLY A 239 -7.42 -12.48 1.52
N VAL A 240 -8.31 -12.17 0.59
CA VAL A 240 -8.66 -13.06 -0.53
C VAL A 240 -7.47 -13.31 -1.45
N ARG A 241 -6.66 -12.28 -1.73
CA ARG A 241 -5.41 -12.41 -2.53
C ARG A 241 -4.38 -13.27 -1.80
N TYR A 242 -4.12 -13.01 -0.52
CA TYR A 242 -3.11 -13.75 0.25
C TYR A 242 -3.50 -15.19 0.52
N SER A 243 -4.79 -15.46 0.61
CA SER A 243 -5.36 -16.80 0.70
C SER A 243 -5.46 -17.54 -0.65
N GLU A 244 -5.18 -16.88 -1.79
CA GLU A 244 -5.45 -17.41 -3.13
C GLU A 244 -6.90 -17.94 -3.26
N ALA A 245 -7.85 -17.18 -2.71
CA ALA A 245 -9.26 -17.57 -2.60
C ALA A 245 -10.15 -16.93 -3.68
N ALA A 246 -9.58 -16.35 -4.75
CA ALA A 246 -10.33 -15.66 -5.81
C ALA A 246 -11.45 -16.51 -6.40
N GLU A 247 -11.13 -17.74 -6.79
CA GLU A 247 -12.11 -18.69 -7.36
C GLU A 247 -13.21 -19.07 -6.35
N ALA A 248 -12.86 -19.31 -5.08
CA ALA A 248 -13.84 -19.61 -4.03
C ALA A 248 -14.76 -18.42 -3.77
N PHE A 249 -14.21 -17.20 -3.82
CA PHE A 249 -14.98 -15.97 -3.68
C PHE A 249 -15.99 -15.79 -4.83
N LEU A 250 -15.56 -15.95 -6.07
CA LEU A 250 -16.45 -15.85 -7.24
C LEU A 250 -17.53 -16.93 -7.23
N ARG A 251 -17.15 -18.19 -7.00
CA ARG A 251 -18.14 -19.28 -6.88
C ARG A 251 -19.21 -18.99 -5.82
N PHE A 252 -18.81 -18.43 -4.68
CA PHE A 252 -19.75 -18.03 -3.63
C PHE A 252 -20.68 -16.91 -4.09
N ALA A 253 -20.12 -15.84 -4.65
CA ALA A 253 -20.90 -14.71 -5.15
C ALA A 253 -21.90 -15.13 -6.24
N GLU A 254 -21.47 -15.95 -7.19
CA GLU A 254 -22.29 -16.45 -8.29
C GLU A 254 -23.39 -17.42 -7.81
N ALA A 255 -23.03 -18.40 -6.96
CA ALA A 255 -23.96 -19.42 -6.46
C ALA A 255 -25.15 -18.78 -5.73
N PHE A 256 -24.90 -17.70 -4.99
CA PHE A 256 -25.91 -17.02 -4.17
C PHE A 256 -26.36 -15.68 -4.74
N ARG A 257 -25.86 -15.30 -5.94
CA ARG A 257 -26.17 -14.05 -6.67
C ARG A 257 -25.94 -12.80 -5.82
N ILE A 258 -24.85 -12.78 -5.03
CA ILE A 258 -24.54 -11.67 -4.13
C ILE A 258 -23.57 -10.71 -4.84
N PRO A 259 -23.94 -9.43 -5.04
CA PRO A 259 -23.04 -8.42 -5.58
C PRO A 259 -21.94 -8.07 -4.58
N PHE A 260 -20.82 -7.57 -5.10
CA PHE A 260 -19.69 -7.21 -4.26
C PHE A 260 -18.97 -5.94 -4.72
N GLY A 261 -18.26 -5.33 -3.76
CA GLY A 261 -17.33 -4.24 -3.99
C GLY A 261 -15.92 -4.59 -3.52
N GLU A 262 -14.94 -3.83 -3.99
CA GLU A 262 -13.52 -4.02 -3.74
C GLU A 262 -12.96 -2.97 -2.80
N THR A 263 -12.16 -3.40 -1.82
CA THR A 263 -11.30 -2.47 -1.07
C THR A 263 -10.05 -2.13 -1.89
N GLN A 264 -9.28 -1.09 -1.51
CA GLN A 264 -7.98 -0.79 -2.12
C GLN A 264 -7.03 -2.01 -2.14
N ALA A 265 -7.04 -2.82 -1.08
CA ALA A 265 -6.19 -4.00 -0.97
C ALA A 265 -6.77 -5.23 -1.69
N GLY A 266 -8.09 -5.27 -1.90
CA GLY A 266 -8.79 -6.37 -2.57
C GLY A 266 -8.85 -6.22 -4.08
N LYS A 267 -8.78 -4.99 -4.60
CA LYS A 267 -8.89 -4.70 -6.03
C LYS A 267 -7.88 -5.50 -6.84
N SER A 268 -8.31 -6.02 -7.98
CA SER A 268 -7.65 -7.04 -8.81
C SER A 268 -7.47 -8.43 -8.15
N GLY A 269 -8.06 -8.66 -6.99
CA GLY A 269 -8.17 -10.03 -6.46
C GLY A 269 -9.04 -10.94 -7.33
N VAL A 270 -9.98 -10.33 -8.08
CA VAL A 270 -10.80 -10.94 -9.13
C VAL A 270 -10.89 -9.97 -10.31
N PRO A 271 -11.26 -10.42 -11.53
CA PRO A 271 -11.42 -9.52 -12.68
C PRO A 271 -12.46 -8.40 -12.42
N GLY A 272 -12.11 -7.16 -12.75
CA GLY A 272 -12.98 -6.00 -12.58
C GLY A 272 -14.22 -6.01 -13.47
N SER A 273 -14.19 -6.76 -14.56
CA SER A 273 -15.30 -6.91 -15.52
C SER A 273 -16.39 -7.89 -15.10
N HIS A 274 -16.22 -8.60 -13.97
CA HIS A 274 -17.19 -9.60 -13.51
C HIS A 274 -18.58 -8.97 -13.25
N SER A 275 -19.66 -9.64 -13.66
CA SER A 275 -21.02 -9.08 -13.63
C SER A 275 -21.54 -8.68 -12.24
N LEU A 276 -21.08 -9.33 -11.17
CA LEU A 276 -21.43 -8.99 -9.79
C LEU A 276 -20.45 -8.01 -9.14
N ASN A 277 -19.33 -7.64 -9.81
CA ASN A 277 -18.37 -6.68 -9.31
C ASN A 277 -18.84 -5.24 -9.60
N LEU A 278 -19.06 -4.46 -8.58
CA LEU A 278 -19.45 -3.05 -8.68
C LEU A 278 -18.28 -2.08 -8.54
N GLY A 279 -17.05 -2.60 -8.38
CA GLY A 279 -15.84 -1.78 -8.23
C GLY A 279 -15.57 -1.35 -6.80
N GLY A 280 -14.88 -0.23 -6.63
CA GLY A 280 -14.41 0.24 -5.33
C GLY A 280 -15.53 0.62 -4.36
N VAL A 281 -15.40 0.26 -3.06
CA VAL A 281 -16.32 0.61 -1.97
C VAL A 281 -15.63 1.46 -0.89
N GLY A 282 -16.37 2.36 -0.27
CA GLY A 282 -15.91 3.22 0.83
C GLY A 282 -15.62 4.66 0.41
N VAL A 283 -14.76 5.37 1.16
CA VAL A 283 -14.42 6.79 0.91
C VAL A 283 -13.89 7.02 -0.50
N THR A 284 -13.07 6.11 -0.99
CA THR A 284 -12.54 6.12 -2.37
C THR A 284 -13.30 5.16 -3.28
N GLY A 285 -14.51 4.76 -2.90
CA GLY A 285 -15.40 3.93 -3.68
C GLY A 285 -16.15 4.71 -4.77
N ASN A 286 -16.80 3.98 -5.67
CA ASN A 286 -17.62 4.53 -6.73
C ASN A 286 -19.11 4.58 -6.35
N ALA A 287 -19.93 5.25 -7.16
CA ALA A 287 -21.34 5.44 -6.87
C ALA A 287 -22.13 4.13 -6.79
N ALA A 288 -21.86 3.17 -7.69
CA ALA A 288 -22.60 1.90 -7.74
C ALA A 288 -22.34 1.04 -6.50
N ALA A 289 -21.07 0.83 -6.14
CA ALA A 289 -20.70 0.02 -4.98
C ALA A 289 -21.19 0.66 -3.67
N ASN A 290 -21.02 1.98 -3.50
CA ASN A 290 -21.45 2.69 -2.31
C ASN A 290 -22.98 2.70 -2.18
N LEU A 291 -23.73 2.89 -3.27
CA LEU A 291 -25.18 2.86 -3.28
C LEU A 291 -25.72 1.50 -2.80
N LEU A 292 -25.22 0.39 -3.35
CA LEU A 292 -25.72 -0.93 -2.95
C LEU A 292 -25.24 -1.33 -1.55
N ALA A 293 -24.02 -0.97 -1.17
CA ALA A 293 -23.51 -1.19 0.19
C ALA A 293 -24.34 -0.44 1.25
N SER A 294 -24.74 0.81 0.99
CA SER A 294 -25.57 1.60 1.91
C SER A 294 -27.01 1.08 2.07
N LYS A 295 -27.53 0.38 1.06
CA LYS A 295 -28.87 -0.22 1.05
C LYS A 295 -28.88 -1.69 1.47
N ALA A 296 -27.72 -2.29 1.71
CA ALA A 296 -27.62 -3.68 2.12
C ALA A 296 -28.22 -3.89 3.52
N ASP A 297 -28.83 -5.05 3.76
CA ASP A 297 -29.26 -5.50 5.08
C ASP A 297 -28.22 -6.40 5.78
N LEU A 298 -27.17 -6.81 5.03
CA LEU A 298 -26.02 -7.55 5.51
C LEU A 298 -24.77 -7.16 4.72
N ILE A 299 -23.70 -6.84 5.42
CA ILE A 299 -22.36 -6.71 4.84
C ILE A 299 -21.53 -7.95 5.16
N ILE A 300 -21.01 -8.61 4.13
CA ILE A 300 -20.13 -9.78 4.27
C ILE A 300 -18.70 -9.39 3.92
N GLY A 301 -17.88 -9.11 4.93
CA GLY A 301 -16.48 -8.77 4.72
C GLY A 301 -15.60 -10.02 4.61
N VAL A 302 -14.96 -10.22 3.46
CA VAL A 302 -14.05 -11.35 3.22
C VAL A 302 -12.61 -10.86 3.14
N GLY A 303 -11.80 -11.21 4.15
CA GLY A 303 -10.40 -10.82 4.23
C GLY A 303 -10.17 -9.31 4.29
N THR A 304 -11.15 -8.53 4.75
CA THR A 304 -11.04 -7.09 4.96
C THR A 304 -10.88 -6.76 6.44
N ARG A 305 -10.22 -5.63 6.73
CA ARG A 305 -10.01 -5.13 8.09
C ARG A 305 -11.06 -4.11 8.53
N PHE A 306 -12.02 -3.76 7.69
CA PHE A 306 -12.98 -2.69 7.93
C PHE A 306 -12.30 -1.42 8.47
N THR A 307 -11.39 -0.89 7.67
CA THR A 307 -10.70 0.36 7.97
C THR A 307 -11.64 1.55 7.81
N ASP A 308 -11.20 2.72 8.27
CA ASP A 308 -11.91 3.98 8.15
C ASP A 308 -12.40 4.22 6.70
N PHE A 309 -11.49 4.08 5.72
CA PHE A 309 -11.82 4.27 4.31
C PHE A 309 -12.82 3.25 3.76
N THR A 310 -12.71 1.98 4.12
CA THR A 310 -13.65 0.94 3.66
C THR A 310 -15.07 1.16 4.17
N THR A 311 -15.20 1.72 5.38
CA THR A 311 -16.50 1.88 6.04
C THR A 311 -17.12 3.27 5.87
N GLY A 312 -16.44 4.18 5.13
CA GLY A 312 -16.87 5.58 5.12
C GLY A 312 -16.98 6.14 6.54
N SER A 313 -15.92 5.99 7.34
CA SER A 313 -15.91 6.37 8.76
C SER A 313 -17.09 5.78 9.56
N LYS A 314 -17.46 4.54 9.26
CA LYS A 314 -18.61 3.79 9.82
C LYS A 314 -19.99 4.38 9.49
N GLU A 315 -20.07 5.26 8.51
CA GLU A 315 -21.35 5.86 8.07
C GLU A 315 -22.00 5.04 6.96
N LEU A 316 -21.21 4.38 6.08
CA LEU A 316 -21.74 3.73 4.89
C LEU A 316 -22.65 2.52 5.19
N PHE A 317 -22.46 1.82 6.32
CA PHE A 317 -23.18 0.58 6.65
C PHE A 317 -24.07 0.69 7.89
N GLN A 318 -24.65 1.83 8.16
CA GLN A 318 -25.39 2.11 9.40
C GLN A 318 -26.49 1.09 9.72
N GLY A 319 -27.27 0.68 8.70
CA GLY A 319 -28.45 -0.18 8.85
C GLY A 319 -28.21 -1.66 8.65
N ALA A 320 -26.98 -2.08 8.30
CA ALA A 320 -26.68 -3.47 7.96
C ALA A 320 -26.13 -4.24 9.16
N ASP A 321 -26.50 -5.51 9.30
CA ASP A 321 -25.71 -6.43 10.11
C ASP A 321 -24.38 -6.73 9.40
N VAL A 322 -23.38 -7.21 10.16
CA VAL A 322 -22.05 -7.48 9.61
C VAL A 322 -21.67 -8.92 9.88
N LEU A 323 -21.22 -9.61 8.84
CA LEU A 323 -20.55 -10.91 8.88
C LEU A 323 -19.12 -10.75 8.41
N THR A 324 -18.16 -11.32 9.14
CA THR A 324 -16.76 -11.32 8.72
C THR A 324 -16.21 -12.72 8.52
N ILE A 325 -15.47 -12.92 7.44
CA ILE A 325 -14.58 -14.07 7.25
C ILE A 325 -13.16 -13.52 7.25
N ASN A 326 -12.42 -13.76 8.32
CA ASN A 326 -11.07 -13.22 8.48
C ASN A 326 -10.19 -14.18 9.29
N ILE A 327 -8.93 -14.32 8.87
CA ILE A 327 -7.98 -15.20 9.56
C ILE A 327 -7.56 -14.64 10.93
N SER A 328 -7.65 -13.32 11.13
CA SER A 328 -7.36 -12.62 12.38
C SER A 328 -8.63 -12.44 13.21
N ASP A 329 -8.65 -12.98 14.42
CA ASP A 329 -9.77 -12.80 15.36
C ASP A 329 -10.00 -11.31 15.70
N PHE A 330 -8.93 -10.53 15.84
CA PHE A 330 -9.02 -9.09 16.08
C PHE A 330 -9.78 -8.35 14.97
N HIS A 331 -9.47 -8.64 13.70
CA HIS A 331 -10.15 -8.00 12.57
C HIS A 331 -11.55 -8.57 12.35
N ALA A 332 -11.77 -9.84 12.63
CA ALA A 332 -13.07 -10.47 12.53
C ALA A 332 -14.11 -9.90 13.50
N GLY A 333 -13.68 -9.46 14.69
CA GLY A 333 -14.58 -8.92 15.71
C GLY A 333 -14.97 -7.46 15.55
N LYS A 334 -14.51 -6.74 14.51
CA LYS A 334 -14.86 -5.33 14.31
C LYS A 334 -16.34 -5.15 13.92
N LEU A 335 -16.90 -3.98 14.22
CA LEU A 335 -18.28 -3.59 13.90
C LEU A 335 -19.35 -4.52 14.54
N ASP A 336 -19.02 -5.15 15.65
CA ASP A 336 -19.92 -6.12 16.34
C ASP A 336 -20.39 -7.24 15.39
N ALA A 337 -19.49 -7.70 14.53
CA ALA A 337 -19.80 -8.66 13.48
C ALA A 337 -20.01 -10.09 14.01
N VAL A 338 -20.91 -10.83 13.39
CA VAL A 338 -20.84 -12.30 13.42
C VAL A 338 -19.54 -12.71 12.75
N LYS A 339 -18.67 -13.44 13.44
CA LYS A 339 -17.31 -13.71 13.00
C LYS A 339 -17.07 -15.16 12.63
N VAL A 340 -16.48 -15.38 11.45
CA VAL A 340 -15.91 -16.66 11.02
C VAL A 340 -14.41 -16.50 10.97
N VAL A 341 -13.70 -16.97 12.01
CA VAL A 341 -12.25 -16.82 12.09
C VAL A 341 -11.58 -17.97 11.34
N ALA A 342 -11.34 -17.75 10.05
CA ALA A 342 -10.86 -18.76 9.12
C ALA A 342 -10.02 -18.15 8.00
N ASP A 343 -9.29 -18.98 7.26
CA ASP A 343 -8.78 -18.65 5.93
C ASP A 343 -9.97 -18.34 5.00
N ALA A 344 -9.82 -17.38 4.09
CA ALA A 344 -10.92 -16.93 3.24
C ALA A 344 -11.50 -18.06 2.39
N LYS A 345 -10.65 -18.94 1.82
CA LYS A 345 -11.09 -20.06 1.00
C LYS A 345 -11.90 -21.05 1.82
N THR A 346 -11.35 -21.53 2.93
CA THR A 346 -12.02 -22.53 3.77
C THR A 346 -13.29 -22.00 4.42
N GLY A 347 -13.33 -20.72 4.82
CA GLY A 347 -14.52 -20.08 5.36
C GLY A 347 -15.66 -19.98 4.35
N LEU A 348 -15.36 -19.52 3.13
CA LEU A 348 -16.34 -19.43 2.04
C LEU A 348 -16.87 -20.81 1.64
N GLU A 349 -16.00 -21.81 1.46
CA GLU A 349 -16.37 -23.17 1.10
C GLU A 349 -17.24 -23.85 2.17
N ALA A 350 -16.90 -23.67 3.45
CA ALA A 350 -17.70 -24.22 4.55
C ALA A 350 -19.10 -23.60 4.63
N ILE A 351 -19.23 -22.28 4.51
CA ILE A 351 -20.54 -21.61 4.50
C ILE A 351 -21.35 -22.04 3.27
N ALA A 352 -20.72 -22.06 2.08
CA ALA A 352 -21.40 -22.44 0.85
C ALA A 352 -21.99 -23.85 0.90
N SER A 353 -21.29 -24.81 1.52
CA SER A 353 -21.76 -26.20 1.65
C SER A 353 -23.05 -26.34 2.45
N GLU A 354 -23.34 -25.40 3.37
CA GLU A 354 -24.51 -25.44 4.25
C GLU A 354 -25.60 -24.43 3.88
N LEU A 355 -25.31 -23.44 3.01
CA LEU A 355 -26.25 -22.36 2.69
C LEU A 355 -27.44 -22.84 1.81
N GLY A 356 -27.27 -23.93 1.06
CA GLY A 356 -28.33 -24.60 0.28
C GLY A 356 -28.77 -23.74 -0.93
N ASP A 357 -30.07 -23.56 -1.07
CA ASP A 357 -30.73 -22.89 -2.20
C ASP A 357 -30.95 -21.38 -1.98
N TYR A 358 -30.27 -20.79 -1.02
CA TYR A 358 -30.36 -19.36 -0.76
C TYR A 358 -30.02 -18.54 -2.03
N GLN A 359 -30.79 -17.48 -2.25
CA GLN A 359 -30.53 -16.47 -3.30
C GLN A 359 -30.78 -15.07 -2.76
N SER A 360 -29.90 -14.13 -3.07
CA SER A 360 -30.16 -12.73 -2.79
C SER A 360 -31.33 -12.20 -3.66
N SER A 361 -31.97 -11.14 -3.21
CA SER A 361 -33.18 -10.62 -3.88
C SER A 361 -32.95 -9.23 -4.48
N TYR A 362 -31.89 -9.02 -5.23
CA TYR A 362 -31.68 -7.82 -6.04
C TYR A 362 -32.53 -7.91 -7.31
N GLN A 363 -33.45 -6.94 -7.52
CA GLN A 363 -34.44 -6.95 -8.61
C GLN A 363 -34.16 -5.82 -9.61
N GLY A 364 -33.08 -5.94 -10.39
CA GLY A 364 -32.73 -4.93 -11.40
C GLY A 364 -31.90 -3.75 -10.85
N GLU A 365 -31.81 -3.59 -9.54
CA GLU A 365 -31.03 -2.50 -8.91
C GLU A 365 -29.53 -2.63 -9.16
N LEU A 366 -29.05 -3.86 -9.34
CA LEU A 366 -27.65 -4.13 -9.70
C LEU A 366 -27.33 -3.61 -11.11
N GLU A 367 -28.17 -3.97 -12.05
CA GLU A 367 -28.04 -3.57 -13.45
C GLU A 367 -28.16 -2.04 -13.58
N GLU A 368 -29.15 -1.44 -12.92
CA GLU A 368 -29.35 0.02 -12.91
C GLU A 368 -28.13 0.76 -12.33
N ALA A 369 -27.61 0.32 -11.18
CA ALA A 369 -26.45 0.93 -10.56
C ALA A 369 -25.20 0.83 -11.44
N ARG A 370 -25.01 -0.28 -12.14
CA ARG A 370 -23.91 -0.46 -13.09
C ARG A 370 -24.06 0.44 -14.31
N GLU A 371 -25.23 0.48 -14.94
CA GLU A 371 -25.47 1.34 -16.11
C GLU A 371 -25.22 2.82 -15.77
N GLN A 372 -25.67 3.27 -14.60
CA GLN A 372 -25.40 4.64 -14.13
C GLN A 372 -23.91 4.88 -13.93
N TRP A 373 -23.20 3.92 -13.32
CA TRP A 373 -21.75 4.04 -13.12
C TRP A 373 -20.97 3.96 -14.43
N ASP A 374 -21.35 3.10 -15.35
CA ASP A 374 -20.70 2.99 -16.67
C ASP A 374 -20.85 4.29 -17.48
N ALA A 375 -22.01 4.95 -17.38
CA ALA A 375 -22.23 6.25 -18.01
C ALA A 375 -21.34 7.35 -17.35
N GLU A 376 -21.23 7.35 -16.02
CA GLU A 376 -20.36 8.27 -15.30
C GLU A 376 -18.87 8.00 -15.59
N LEU A 377 -18.46 6.74 -15.63
CA LEU A 377 -17.09 6.34 -15.97
C LEU A 377 -16.74 6.80 -17.40
N HIS A 378 -17.67 6.64 -18.33
CA HIS A 378 -17.49 7.16 -19.69
C HIS A 378 -17.32 8.69 -19.68
N ARG A 379 -18.14 9.42 -18.92
CA ARG A 379 -18.00 10.87 -18.78
C ARG A 379 -16.62 11.27 -18.23
N LEU A 380 -16.18 10.63 -17.17
CA LEU A 380 -14.87 10.89 -16.52
C LEU A 380 -13.69 10.63 -17.46
N HIS A 381 -13.78 9.60 -18.29
CA HIS A 381 -12.74 9.26 -19.28
C HIS A 381 -12.66 10.24 -20.47
N HIS A 382 -13.70 11.08 -20.65
CA HIS A 382 -13.82 11.97 -21.81
C HIS A 382 -14.07 13.43 -21.39
N ILE A 383 -13.59 13.83 -20.19
CA ILE A 383 -13.67 15.23 -19.75
C ILE A 383 -12.80 16.09 -20.68
N GLU A 384 -13.42 17.08 -21.31
CA GLU A 384 -12.74 18.14 -22.07
C GLU A 384 -12.77 19.45 -21.29
N ILE A 385 -11.60 20.03 -21.09
CA ILE A 385 -11.44 21.29 -20.37
C ILE A 385 -11.59 22.47 -21.33
N GLY A 386 -12.82 22.91 -21.52
CA GLY A 386 -13.18 24.11 -22.30
C GLY A 386 -13.54 25.30 -21.40
N ASP A 387 -14.11 26.34 -22.02
CA ASP A 387 -14.52 27.59 -21.33
C ASP A 387 -15.71 27.37 -20.35
N SER A 388 -16.48 26.31 -20.56
CA SER A 388 -17.62 25.93 -19.73
C SER A 388 -17.33 24.84 -18.70
N PHE A 389 -16.06 24.46 -18.51
CA PHE A 389 -15.69 23.41 -17.57
C PHE A 389 -16.00 23.84 -16.13
N THR A 390 -16.70 22.96 -15.40
CA THR A 390 -16.94 23.12 -13.96
C THR A 390 -16.18 22.04 -13.20
N PRO A 391 -15.30 22.40 -12.27
CA PRO A 391 -14.59 21.43 -11.43
C PRO A 391 -15.54 20.54 -10.63
N GLU A 392 -15.16 19.27 -10.46
CA GLU A 392 -15.90 18.29 -9.65
C GLU A 392 -15.99 18.69 -8.17
N ILE A 393 -15.05 19.52 -7.72
CA ILE A 393 -14.95 19.95 -6.33
C ILE A 393 -15.30 21.44 -6.24
N ALA A 394 -16.25 21.77 -5.37
CA ALA A 394 -16.72 23.13 -5.17
C ALA A 394 -15.62 24.08 -4.64
N GLY A 395 -15.76 25.38 -4.92
CA GLY A 395 -14.90 26.43 -4.41
C GLY A 395 -13.67 26.74 -5.26
N GLN A 396 -13.61 26.23 -6.49
CA GLN A 396 -12.58 26.56 -7.45
C GLN A 396 -12.97 27.76 -8.29
N LEU A 397 -12.02 28.65 -8.46
CA LEU A 397 -12.21 29.87 -9.25
C LEU A 397 -11.73 29.64 -10.69
N ASP A 398 -12.51 30.07 -11.68
CA ASP A 398 -12.16 29.96 -13.10
C ASP A 398 -10.83 30.64 -13.42
N GLU A 399 -10.51 31.75 -12.73
CA GLU A 399 -9.23 32.46 -12.88
C GLU A 399 -8.02 31.63 -12.48
N GLU A 400 -8.12 30.84 -11.41
CA GLU A 400 -7.02 29.97 -10.96
C GLU A 400 -6.75 28.85 -11.96
N LEU A 401 -7.80 28.25 -12.55
CA LEU A 401 -7.64 27.24 -13.56
C LEU A 401 -6.96 27.78 -14.82
N THR A 402 -7.26 29.01 -15.22
CA THR A 402 -6.61 29.70 -16.36
C THR A 402 -5.11 29.86 -16.11
N HIS A 403 -4.71 30.29 -14.92
CA HIS A 403 -3.28 30.40 -14.56
C HIS A 403 -2.55 29.05 -14.64
N TYR A 404 -3.20 27.96 -14.23
CA TYR A 404 -2.63 26.61 -14.36
C TYR A 404 -2.55 26.14 -15.81
N LYS A 405 -3.57 26.41 -16.64
CA LYS A 405 -3.54 26.13 -18.08
C LYS A 405 -2.33 26.78 -18.76
N GLU A 406 -2.08 28.05 -18.44
CA GLU A 406 -0.94 28.81 -18.97
C GLU A 406 0.39 28.25 -18.47
N ALA A 407 0.53 28.02 -17.15
CA ALA A 407 1.78 27.59 -16.53
C ALA A 407 2.17 26.16 -16.93
N LEU A 408 1.24 25.22 -16.96
CA LEU A 408 1.46 23.82 -17.30
C LEU A 408 1.36 23.55 -18.82
N ASN A 409 0.79 24.49 -19.56
CA ASN A 409 0.55 24.39 -21.01
C ASN A 409 -0.18 23.08 -21.39
N THR A 410 -1.30 22.80 -20.72
CA THR A 410 -2.11 21.60 -20.93
C THR A 410 -3.58 21.87 -20.69
N ASN A 411 -4.44 21.03 -21.28
CA ASN A 411 -5.87 20.92 -21.00
C ASN A 411 -6.27 19.51 -20.51
N LEU A 412 -5.30 18.68 -20.11
CA LEU A 412 -5.56 17.32 -19.69
C LEU A 412 -6.21 17.28 -18.30
N ALA A 413 -7.32 16.56 -18.18
CA ALA A 413 -7.88 16.16 -16.90
C ALA A 413 -7.19 14.89 -16.38
N GLN A 414 -6.97 14.80 -15.05
CA GLN A 414 -6.40 13.61 -14.42
C GLN A 414 -7.24 12.37 -14.72
N THR A 415 -8.56 12.46 -14.64
CA THR A 415 -9.48 11.35 -14.91
C THR A 415 -9.42 10.86 -16.36
N THR A 416 -9.33 11.79 -17.34
CA THR A 416 -9.17 11.44 -18.75
C THR A 416 -7.86 10.71 -19.00
N VAL A 417 -6.77 11.17 -18.40
CA VAL A 417 -5.44 10.49 -18.48
C VAL A 417 -5.52 9.08 -17.90
N ILE A 418 -6.13 8.88 -16.72
CA ILE A 418 -6.31 7.56 -16.11
C ILE A 418 -7.06 6.61 -17.03
N GLY A 419 -8.17 7.07 -17.67
CA GLY A 419 -8.95 6.28 -18.61
C GLY A 419 -8.13 5.84 -19.82
N HIS A 420 -7.32 6.75 -20.37
CA HIS A 420 -6.42 6.44 -21.50
C HIS A 420 -5.32 5.46 -21.11
N VAL A 421 -4.67 5.63 -19.95
CA VAL A 421 -3.65 4.70 -19.42
C VAL A 421 -4.26 3.30 -19.24
N ASN A 422 -5.43 3.19 -18.61
CA ASN A 422 -6.09 1.90 -18.38
C ASN A 422 -6.38 1.13 -19.69
N ARG A 423 -6.65 1.86 -20.78
CA ARG A 423 -6.87 1.26 -22.11
C ARG A 423 -5.57 0.85 -22.80
N LEU A 424 -4.49 1.64 -22.64
CA LEU A 424 -3.26 1.52 -23.44
C LEU A 424 -2.27 0.49 -22.91
N ILE A 425 -2.21 0.27 -21.60
CA ILE A 425 -1.26 -0.68 -21.02
C ILE A 425 -1.76 -2.13 -21.15
N ASP A 426 -0.82 -3.08 -21.06
CA ASP A 426 -1.12 -4.50 -21.15
C ASP A 426 -2.09 -4.96 -20.05
N GLU A 427 -2.84 -6.01 -20.35
CA GLU A 427 -3.86 -6.52 -19.42
C GLU A 427 -3.26 -7.07 -18.14
N ASP A 428 -2.07 -7.66 -18.23
CA ASP A 428 -1.31 -8.23 -17.11
C ASP A 428 -0.32 -7.25 -16.48
N ALA A 429 -0.21 -6.01 -16.98
CA ALA A 429 0.66 -4.99 -16.40
C ALA A 429 0.24 -4.64 -14.96
N VAL A 430 1.22 -4.47 -14.09
CA VAL A 430 0.96 -4.10 -12.68
C VAL A 430 1.10 -2.60 -12.49
N ILE A 431 0.03 -1.96 -12.01
CA ILE A 431 0.09 -0.57 -11.56
C ILE A 431 0.38 -0.49 -10.06
N VAL A 432 1.23 0.46 -9.69
CA VAL A 432 1.64 0.72 -8.31
C VAL A 432 1.30 2.16 -7.93
N GLY A 433 0.60 2.33 -6.82
CA GLY A 433 0.26 3.64 -6.27
C GLY A 433 0.20 3.62 -4.74
N ALA A 434 0.15 4.78 -4.11
CA ALA A 434 0.11 4.87 -2.65
C ALA A 434 -0.68 6.05 -2.11
N ALA A 435 -0.36 7.29 -2.48
CA ALA A 435 -0.87 8.47 -1.82
C ALA A 435 -1.38 9.56 -2.78
N GLY A 436 -2.04 10.56 -2.25
CA GLY A 436 -2.61 11.66 -3.00
C GLY A 436 -4.00 11.37 -3.57
N SER A 437 -4.36 12.02 -4.67
CA SER A 437 -5.66 11.85 -5.34
C SER A 437 -5.73 10.58 -6.18
N LEU A 438 -4.58 10.13 -6.71
CA LEU A 438 -4.51 8.97 -7.61
C LEU A 438 -5.12 7.69 -7.02
N PRO A 439 -4.84 7.26 -5.77
CA PRO A 439 -5.47 6.07 -5.22
C PRO A 439 -6.99 6.14 -5.16
N GLY A 440 -7.55 7.33 -4.92
CA GLY A 440 -9.01 7.56 -4.94
C GLY A 440 -9.58 7.36 -6.34
N ASP A 441 -9.04 8.05 -7.32
CA ASP A 441 -9.48 7.94 -8.71
C ASP A 441 -9.24 6.53 -9.27
N LEU A 442 -8.10 5.91 -8.96
CA LEU A 442 -7.79 4.55 -9.39
C LEU A 442 -8.74 3.51 -8.78
N GLN A 443 -9.13 3.62 -7.51
CA GLN A 443 -10.10 2.69 -6.94
C GLN A 443 -11.47 2.82 -7.62
N ARG A 444 -11.89 4.05 -7.95
CA ARG A 444 -13.16 4.33 -8.62
C ARG A 444 -13.16 3.89 -10.07
N MET A 445 -12.16 4.31 -10.83
CA MET A 445 -12.19 4.32 -12.30
C MET A 445 -11.40 3.18 -12.93
N TRP A 446 -10.38 2.63 -12.26
CA TRP A 446 -9.53 1.61 -12.83
C TRP A 446 -10.25 0.27 -12.91
N VAL A 447 -10.32 -0.29 -14.10
CA VAL A 447 -10.85 -1.64 -14.33
C VAL A 447 -9.66 -2.59 -14.49
N SER A 448 -9.45 -3.44 -13.47
CA SER A 448 -8.42 -4.46 -13.51
C SER A 448 -8.81 -5.58 -14.47
N LYS A 449 -7.98 -5.81 -15.48
CA LYS A 449 -8.25 -6.80 -16.54
C LYS A 449 -7.80 -8.20 -16.12
N ASP A 450 -6.72 -8.29 -15.35
CA ASP A 450 -6.16 -9.55 -14.83
C ASP A 450 -5.95 -9.48 -13.31
N GLN A 451 -5.71 -10.66 -12.71
CA GLN A 451 -5.45 -10.78 -11.28
C GLN A 451 -4.07 -10.21 -10.90
N ASP A 452 -3.98 -9.69 -9.67
CA ASP A 452 -2.75 -9.18 -9.07
C ASP A 452 -2.08 -8.03 -9.85
N THR A 453 -2.87 -7.29 -10.66
CA THR A 453 -2.42 -6.15 -11.47
C THR A 453 -2.57 -4.79 -10.79
N TYR A 454 -3.22 -4.74 -9.64
CA TYR A 454 -3.43 -3.51 -8.86
C TYR A 454 -2.68 -3.60 -7.54
N HIS A 455 -1.55 -2.92 -7.45
CA HIS A 455 -0.70 -2.89 -6.25
C HIS A 455 -0.80 -1.51 -5.58
N MET A 456 -1.62 -1.41 -4.56
CA MET A 456 -1.84 -0.16 -3.84
C MET A 456 -1.36 -0.25 -2.40
N GLU A 457 -0.51 0.67 -1.95
CA GLU A 457 -0.20 0.88 -0.54
C GLU A 457 -1.14 1.96 0.00
N TYR A 458 -2.18 1.56 0.68
CA TYR A 458 -3.18 2.50 1.21
C TYR A 458 -3.49 2.30 2.69
N GLY A 459 -2.93 1.28 3.31
CA GLY A 459 -3.09 1.03 4.74
C GLY A 459 -2.38 2.05 5.62
N TYR A 460 -1.30 2.63 5.11
CA TYR A 460 -0.52 3.72 5.74
C TYR A 460 -0.46 4.96 4.84
N SER A 461 -0.74 4.81 3.55
CA SER A 461 -0.82 5.85 2.51
C SER A 461 0.45 6.72 2.47
N CYS A 462 1.61 6.07 2.36
CA CYS A 462 2.91 6.72 2.45
C CYS A 462 3.33 7.34 1.11
N MET A 463 3.40 8.67 1.04
CA MET A 463 3.94 9.38 -0.13
C MET A 463 5.40 8.97 -0.37
N GLY A 464 5.76 8.74 -1.63
CA GLY A 464 7.09 8.27 -2.04
C GLY A 464 7.23 6.75 -2.09
N TYR A 465 6.18 5.99 -1.78
CA TYR A 465 6.18 4.54 -1.93
C TYR A 465 6.21 4.09 -3.41
N GLU A 466 5.61 4.84 -4.30
CA GLU A 466 5.23 4.41 -5.66
C GLU A 466 6.42 3.90 -6.47
N ILE A 467 7.52 4.64 -6.52
CA ILE A 467 8.70 4.30 -7.33
C ILE A 467 9.45 3.11 -6.73
N ALA A 468 9.71 3.17 -5.43
CA ALA A 468 10.33 2.06 -4.69
C ALA A 468 9.45 0.81 -4.72
N GLY A 469 8.13 0.98 -4.58
CA GLY A 469 7.15 -0.08 -4.69
C GLY A 469 7.15 -0.73 -6.07
N ALA A 470 7.25 0.05 -7.14
CA ALA A 470 7.34 -0.48 -8.50
C ALA A 470 8.61 -1.33 -8.69
N LEU A 471 9.75 -0.92 -8.12
CA LEU A 471 10.96 -1.75 -8.11
C LEU A 471 10.72 -3.08 -7.39
N GLY A 472 10.10 -3.04 -6.19
CA GLY A 472 9.78 -4.26 -5.43
C GLY A 472 8.84 -5.20 -6.18
N VAL A 473 7.80 -4.67 -6.84
CA VAL A 473 6.91 -5.43 -7.72
C VAL A 473 7.66 -6.04 -8.90
N LYS A 474 8.54 -5.26 -9.55
CA LYS A 474 9.35 -5.76 -10.69
C LYS A 474 10.31 -6.87 -10.30
N LEU A 475 10.82 -6.85 -9.07
CA LEU A 475 11.65 -7.95 -8.54
C LEU A 475 10.81 -9.21 -8.28
N ALA A 476 9.56 -9.07 -7.84
CA ALA A 476 8.64 -10.19 -7.61
C ALA A 476 8.08 -10.76 -8.92
N GLU A 477 7.80 -9.90 -9.91
CA GLU A 477 7.15 -10.23 -11.19
C GLU A 477 8.02 -9.76 -12.37
N PRO A 478 9.20 -10.36 -12.59
CA PRO A 478 10.15 -9.85 -13.58
C PRO A 478 9.64 -9.91 -15.02
N GLY A 479 8.66 -10.74 -15.32
CA GLY A 479 8.06 -10.89 -16.65
C GLY A 479 6.99 -9.86 -17.00
N ARG A 480 6.42 -9.15 -16.01
CA ARG A 480 5.34 -8.17 -16.22
C ARG A 480 5.88 -6.76 -16.41
N GLU A 481 5.18 -5.93 -17.18
CA GLU A 481 5.40 -4.50 -17.17
C GLU A 481 4.85 -3.90 -15.86
N VAL A 482 5.60 -2.97 -15.26
CA VAL A 482 5.25 -2.33 -14.00
C VAL A 482 5.22 -0.82 -14.19
N TYR A 483 4.12 -0.21 -13.78
CA TYR A 483 3.89 1.23 -13.88
C TYR A 483 3.67 1.84 -12.49
N ALA A 484 4.57 2.73 -12.05
CA ALA A 484 4.34 3.57 -10.88
C ALA A 484 3.48 4.77 -11.28
N LEU A 485 2.29 4.92 -10.69
CA LEU A 485 1.45 6.09 -10.88
C LEU A 485 1.65 7.02 -9.68
N ALA A 486 2.39 8.08 -9.86
CA ALA A 486 2.80 8.99 -8.80
C ALA A 486 2.38 10.44 -9.08
N GLY A 487 1.96 11.16 -8.05
CA GLY A 487 1.85 12.61 -8.11
C GLY A 487 3.22 13.28 -7.98
N ASP A 488 3.34 14.49 -8.48
CA ASP A 488 4.57 15.30 -8.42
C ASP A 488 5.07 15.50 -6.99
N GLY A 489 4.19 15.78 -6.03
CA GLY A 489 4.55 15.90 -4.62
C GLY A 489 5.10 14.60 -4.01
N SER A 490 4.54 13.46 -4.38
CA SER A 490 5.02 12.14 -3.94
C SER A 490 6.39 11.80 -4.55
N TYR A 491 6.57 12.09 -5.84
CA TYR A 491 7.83 11.92 -6.53
C TYR A 491 8.96 12.75 -5.89
N LEU A 492 8.69 14.02 -5.55
CA LEU A 492 9.66 14.88 -4.89
C LEU A 492 10.11 14.37 -3.51
N MET A 493 9.25 13.63 -2.81
CA MET A 493 9.61 13.12 -1.49
C MET A 493 10.57 11.93 -1.57
N LEU A 494 10.37 11.01 -2.53
CA LEU A 494 11.20 9.81 -2.59
C LEU A 494 11.15 9.17 -3.99
N HIS A 495 12.17 9.45 -4.81
CA HIS A 495 12.25 8.94 -6.19
C HIS A 495 13.57 8.23 -6.50
N THR A 496 14.50 8.20 -5.56
CA THR A 496 15.88 7.77 -5.82
C THR A 496 16.03 6.29 -6.13
N GLU A 497 15.03 5.44 -5.80
CA GLU A 497 15.05 4.03 -6.18
C GLU A 497 14.87 3.81 -7.70
N LEU A 498 14.55 4.86 -8.47
CA LEU A 498 14.70 4.85 -9.93
C LEU A 498 16.17 4.54 -10.32
N ILE A 499 17.14 5.10 -9.58
CA ILE A 499 18.57 4.81 -9.82
C ILE A 499 18.87 3.33 -9.53
N THR A 500 18.30 2.76 -8.47
CA THR A 500 18.43 1.33 -8.16
C THR A 500 17.86 0.48 -9.29
N SER A 501 16.69 0.82 -9.82
CA SER A 501 16.09 0.09 -10.94
C SER A 501 16.97 0.10 -12.20
N LEU A 502 17.61 1.23 -12.49
CA LEU A 502 18.55 1.38 -13.60
C LEU A 502 19.83 0.56 -13.38
N GLN A 503 20.41 0.63 -12.16
CA GLN A 503 21.60 -0.14 -11.78
C GLN A 503 21.35 -1.65 -11.91
N GLU A 504 20.21 -2.13 -11.41
CA GLU A 504 19.83 -3.54 -11.41
C GLU A 504 19.22 -3.99 -12.74
N ARG A 505 19.05 -3.10 -13.71
CA ARG A 505 18.39 -3.37 -15.01
C ARG A 505 17.00 -3.99 -14.81
N LYS A 506 16.30 -3.52 -13.80
CA LYS A 506 14.92 -3.90 -13.48
C LYS A 506 14.00 -2.77 -13.92
N LYS A 507 13.61 -2.81 -15.21
CA LYS A 507 12.80 -1.76 -15.83
C LYS A 507 11.50 -1.53 -15.09
N ILE A 508 11.24 -0.27 -14.70
CA ILE A 508 9.97 0.26 -14.24
C ILE A 508 9.56 1.45 -15.09
N ASN A 509 8.27 1.70 -15.25
CA ASN A 509 7.75 2.86 -15.96
C ASN A 509 7.08 3.79 -14.94
N ILE A 510 7.47 5.05 -14.89
CA ILE A 510 6.87 6.06 -14.01
C ILE A 510 5.92 6.92 -14.82
N LEU A 511 4.64 6.89 -14.48
CA LEU A 511 3.62 7.82 -14.98
C LEU A 511 3.46 8.90 -13.91
N LEU A 512 4.09 10.06 -14.13
CA LEU A 512 4.09 11.17 -13.20
C LEU A 512 2.95 12.13 -13.55
N PHE A 513 1.97 12.25 -12.66
CA PHE A 513 0.86 13.20 -12.77
C PHE A 513 1.27 14.51 -12.10
N ASP A 514 1.70 15.47 -12.90
CA ASP A 514 2.13 16.78 -12.44
C ASP A 514 0.99 17.79 -12.52
N ASN A 515 0.45 18.15 -11.36
CA ASN A 515 -0.55 19.19 -11.19
C ASN A 515 -0.03 20.38 -10.37
N ALA A 516 1.29 20.50 -10.21
CA ALA A 516 2.02 21.50 -9.46
C ALA A 516 1.56 21.66 -8.00
N GLY A 517 1.37 20.52 -7.30
CA GLY A 517 1.01 20.59 -5.88
C GLY A 517 0.49 19.30 -5.24
N PHE A 518 0.13 19.43 -3.98
CA PHE A 518 -0.53 18.38 -3.18
C PHE A 518 -2.04 18.42 -3.39
N GLY A 519 -2.51 18.11 -4.62
CA GLY A 519 -3.88 18.33 -5.07
C GLY A 519 -4.96 17.72 -4.18
N CYS A 520 -4.76 16.52 -3.65
CA CYS A 520 -5.69 15.86 -2.72
C CYS A 520 -5.89 16.69 -1.43
N ILE A 521 -4.81 17.17 -0.84
CA ILE A 521 -4.88 17.95 0.40
C ILE A 521 -5.41 19.35 0.13
N ASN A 522 -5.09 19.93 -1.03
CA ASN A 522 -5.68 21.20 -1.45
C ASN A 522 -7.20 21.08 -1.60
N ASN A 523 -7.70 20.01 -2.19
CA ASN A 523 -9.15 19.75 -2.27
C ASN A 523 -9.78 19.58 -0.88
N LEU A 524 -9.11 18.87 0.03
CA LEU A 524 -9.59 18.72 1.40
C LEU A 524 -9.71 20.06 2.13
N GLN A 525 -8.77 20.99 1.92
CA GLN A 525 -8.85 22.34 2.45
C GLN A 525 -10.11 23.06 1.94
N MET A 526 -10.33 23.06 0.62
CA MET A 526 -11.41 23.80 -0.01
C MET A 526 -12.79 23.21 0.31
N ASP A 527 -12.93 21.89 0.35
CA ASP A 527 -14.17 21.20 0.70
C ASP A 527 -14.60 21.51 2.16
N ASN A 528 -13.64 21.81 3.02
CA ASN A 528 -13.86 22.20 4.40
C ASN A 528 -13.81 23.71 4.64
N GLY A 529 -14.05 24.53 3.61
CA GLY A 529 -14.24 25.98 3.72
C GLY A 529 -12.95 26.80 3.89
N MET A 530 -11.80 26.17 3.76
CA MET A 530 -10.50 26.87 3.72
C MET A 530 -10.21 27.43 2.32
N GLY A 531 -9.28 28.37 2.22
CA GLY A 531 -8.61 28.66 0.94
C GLY A 531 -7.39 27.75 0.74
N SER A 532 -6.81 27.82 -0.45
CA SER A 532 -5.55 27.15 -0.72
C SER A 532 -4.42 27.74 0.15
N PHE A 533 -3.72 26.89 0.89
CA PHE A 533 -2.64 27.33 1.77
C PHE A 533 -1.56 26.26 1.87
N ALA A 534 -0.36 26.56 1.36
CA ALA A 534 0.83 25.70 1.40
C ALA A 534 0.67 24.30 0.78
N THR A 535 -0.27 24.13 -0.15
CA THR A 535 -0.55 22.87 -0.84
C THR A 535 -0.38 22.96 -2.35
N GLU A 536 -0.17 24.15 -2.89
CA GLU A 536 0.22 24.38 -4.27
C GLU A 536 1.71 24.73 -4.35
N PHE A 537 2.36 24.34 -5.43
CA PHE A 537 3.74 24.74 -5.69
C PHE A 537 3.78 26.11 -6.34
N ARG A 538 3.93 27.14 -5.51
CA ARG A 538 3.98 28.54 -5.91
C ARG A 538 5.23 29.22 -5.39
N HIS A 539 5.75 30.15 -6.17
CA HIS A 539 6.79 31.03 -5.69
C HIS A 539 6.28 31.91 -4.55
N ARG A 540 7.16 32.23 -3.62
CA ARG A 540 6.85 33.21 -2.57
C ARG A 540 6.72 34.61 -3.18
N ASN A 541 5.58 35.23 -2.93
CA ASN A 541 5.35 36.62 -3.31
C ASN A 541 6.11 37.55 -2.37
N GLN A 542 6.98 38.38 -2.93
CA GLN A 542 7.86 39.25 -2.15
C GLN A 542 7.10 40.37 -1.43
N ALA A 543 5.96 40.81 -1.95
CA ALA A 543 5.16 41.87 -1.35
C ALA A 543 4.29 41.36 -0.17
N SER A 544 3.64 40.21 -0.31
CA SER A 544 2.78 39.62 0.72
C SER A 544 3.54 38.73 1.72
N GLY A 545 4.74 38.26 1.35
CA GLY A 545 5.48 37.26 2.10
C GLY A 545 4.84 35.86 2.09
N ARG A 546 3.78 35.65 1.30
CA ARG A 546 3.02 34.38 1.19
C ARG A 546 3.45 33.57 -0.03
N MET A 547 3.09 32.28 -0.08
CA MET A 547 3.27 31.41 -1.24
C MET A 547 2.05 31.50 -2.16
N ASP A 548 1.77 32.72 -2.63
CA ASP A 548 0.67 33.07 -3.52
C ASP A 548 1.15 33.72 -4.82
N GLY A 549 2.44 33.59 -5.14
CA GLY A 549 3.03 34.02 -6.41
C GLY A 549 2.72 33.10 -7.58
N PRO A 550 3.43 33.27 -8.72
CA PRO A 550 3.23 32.38 -9.89
C PRO A 550 3.43 30.92 -9.57
N VAL A 551 2.76 30.06 -10.33
CA VAL A 551 2.93 28.59 -10.24
C VAL A 551 4.39 28.24 -10.54
N MET A 552 4.98 27.40 -9.69
CA MET A 552 6.34 26.89 -9.86
C MET A 552 6.29 25.59 -10.66
N THR A 553 6.79 25.61 -11.87
CA THR A 553 6.88 24.42 -12.72
C THR A 553 8.24 23.75 -12.58
N ILE A 554 8.23 22.42 -12.54
CA ILE A 554 9.44 21.59 -12.49
C ILE A 554 9.48 20.70 -13.74
N ASP A 555 10.68 20.56 -14.33
CA ASP A 555 10.93 19.66 -15.44
C ASP A 555 11.39 18.30 -14.90
N TYR A 556 10.43 17.46 -14.56
CA TYR A 556 10.69 16.13 -13.98
C TYR A 556 11.32 15.18 -15.00
N ALA A 557 11.02 15.36 -16.28
CA ALA A 557 11.66 14.59 -17.34
C ALA A 557 13.18 14.80 -17.33
N LYS A 558 13.67 16.04 -17.22
CA LYS A 558 15.11 16.31 -17.10
C LYS A 558 15.72 15.76 -15.82
N VAL A 559 15.00 15.77 -14.70
CA VAL A 559 15.49 15.18 -13.45
C VAL A 559 15.74 13.69 -13.63
N ALA A 560 14.79 12.94 -14.18
CA ALA A 560 14.95 11.51 -14.41
C ALA A 560 15.94 11.17 -15.53
N GLU A 561 16.03 11.99 -16.59
CA GLU A 561 17.03 11.88 -17.64
C GLU A 561 18.45 11.99 -17.07
N GLY A 562 18.67 12.90 -16.11
CA GLY A 562 19.94 13.03 -15.40
C GLY A 562 20.37 11.77 -14.63
N TYR A 563 19.46 10.87 -14.31
CA TYR A 563 19.74 9.55 -13.73
C TYR A 563 20.01 8.48 -14.80
N GLY A 564 19.69 8.73 -16.04
CA GLY A 564 19.83 7.79 -17.15
C GLY A 564 18.54 7.09 -17.58
N ALA A 565 17.38 7.52 -17.08
CA ALA A 565 16.10 7.03 -17.54
C ALA A 565 15.75 7.58 -18.94
N LYS A 566 14.95 6.84 -19.70
CA LYS A 566 14.31 7.39 -20.91
C LYS A 566 13.08 8.21 -20.49
N THR A 567 12.96 9.43 -21.00
CA THR A 567 11.95 10.37 -20.51
C THR A 567 11.09 10.96 -21.62
N TYR A 568 9.88 11.37 -21.25
CA TYR A 568 8.89 12.00 -22.12
C TYR A 568 8.21 13.14 -21.36
N SER A 569 7.90 14.23 -22.06
CA SER A 569 7.04 15.32 -21.55
C SER A 569 5.74 15.31 -22.34
N VAL A 570 4.62 15.20 -21.63
CA VAL A 570 3.29 14.98 -22.21
C VAL A 570 2.34 16.07 -21.79
N ARG A 571 1.65 16.65 -22.76
CA ARG A 571 0.63 17.70 -22.58
C ARG A 571 -0.66 17.45 -23.36
N THR A 572 -0.66 16.43 -24.25
CA THR A 572 -1.82 16.00 -25.03
C THR A 572 -2.02 14.48 -24.95
N LEU A 573 -3.20 14.00 -25.32
CA LEU A 573 -3.48 12.56 -25.32
C LEU A 573 -2.71 11.82 -26.42
N GLU A 574 -2.41 12.46 -27.54
CA GLU A 574 -1.61 11.90 -28.63
C GLU A 574 -0.15 11.70 -28.19
N GLU A 575 0.40 12.69 -27.46
CA GLU A 575 1.73 12.57 -26.86
C GLU A 575 1.76 11.45 -25.81
N LEU A 576 0.70 11.33 -24.98
CA LEU A 576 0.57 10.26 -23.99
C LEU A 576 0.59 8.87 -24.64
N GLU A 577 -0.22 8.69 -25.67
CA GLU A 577 -0.30 7.41 -26.40
C GLU A 577 1.04 7.03 -27.03
N THR A 578 1.69 8.00 -27.66
CA THR A 578 3.03 7.82 -28.25
C THR A 578 4.07 7.47 -27.19
N ALA A 579 4.08 8.19 -26.06
CA ALA A 579 5.02 7.97 -24.97
C ALA A 579 4.85 6.59 -24.32
N ILE A 580 3.60 6.14 -24.05
CA ILE A 580 3.35 4.83 -23.46
C ILE A 580 3.80 3.70 -24.41
N LYS A 581 3.51 3.81 -25.71
CA LYS A 581 3.94 2.82 -26.72
C LYS A 581 5.46 2.73 -26.80
N ASP A 582 6.15 3.87 -26.89
CA ASP A 582 7.61 3.89 -26.97
C ASP A 582 8.26 3.43 -25.65
N ALA A 583 7.71 3.83 -24.50
CA ALA A 583 8.21 3.43 -23.19
C ALA A 583 8.17 1.90 -22.98
N LYS A 584 7.17 1.22 -23.51
CA LYS A 584 7.06 -0.24 -23.46
C LYS A 584 8.25 -0.93 -24.13
N ASP A 585 8.71 -0.41 -25.23
CA ASP A 585 9.80 -1.00 -26.03
C ASP A 585 11.20 -0.61 -25.53
N GLN A 586 11.31 0.29 -24.54
CA GLN A 586 12.59 0.70 -23.98
C GLN A 586 13.23 -0.41 -23.14
N PRO A 587 14.55 -0.59 -23.21
CA PRO A 587 15.26 -1.56 -22.38
C PRO A 587 15.58 -1.06 -20.97
N VAL A 588 15.36 0.23 -20.69
CA VAL A 588 15.66 0.91 -19.43
C VAL A 588 14.39 1.46 -18.80
N SER A 589 14.46 1.80 -17.53
CA SER A 589 13.34 2.47 -16.82
C SER A 589 12.99 3.79 -17.49
N THR A 590 11.70 4.12 -17.48
CA THR A 590 11.16 5.30 -18.15
C THR A 590 10.43 6.22 -17.18
N LEU A 591 10.36 7.51 -17.51
CA LEU A 591 9.50 8.47 -16.85
C LEU A 591 8.70 9.27 -17.89
N ILE A 592 7.39 9.25 -17.76
CA ILE A 592 6.46 10.05 -18.55
C ILE A 592 5.92 11.15 -17.63
N ASP A 593 6.41 12.39 -17.84
CA ASP A 593 5.97 13.60 -17.11
C ASP A 593 4.70 14.14 -17.78
N ILE A 594 3.55 13.83 -17.17
CA ILE A 594 2.22 14.12 -17.69
C ILE A 594 1.68 15.36 -16.97
N LYS A 595 1.61 16.48 -17.67
CA LYS A 595 1.01 17.70 -17.12
C LYS A 595 -0.52 17.55 -17.12
N VAL A 596 -1.12 17.63 -15.93
CA VAL A 596 -2.57 17.56 -15.74
C VAL A 596 -3.04 18.79 -14.96
N LEU A 597 -4.25 19.24 -15.24
CA LEU A 597 -4.82 20.35 -14.52
C LEU A 597 -5.21 19.94 -13.08
N PRO A 598 -4.92 20.76 -12.07
CA PRO A 598 -5.45 20.55 -10.72
C PRO A 598 -6.98 20.58 -10.75
N LYS A 599 -7.60 19.97 -9.75
CA LYS A 599 -9.07 20.01 -9.60
C LYS A 599 -9.85 19.19 -10.65
N THR A 600 -9.18 18.31 -11.36
CA THR A 600 -9.78 17.44 -12.39
C THR A 600 -9.84 15.97 -11.97
N MET A 601 -9.79 15.73 -10.66
CA MET A 601 -10.00 14.43 -10.03
C MET A 601 -11.48 14.23 -9.68
N THR A 602 -11.86 13.00 -9.36
CA THR A 602 -13.24 12.65 -8.99
C THR A 602 -13.66 13.24 -7.65
N HIS A 603 -14.97 13.39 -7.43
CA HIS A 603 -15.55 13.69 -6.10
C HIS A 603 -15.80 12.42 -5.27
N GLY A 604 -16.43 12.55 -4.09
CA GLY A 604 -16.57 11.47 -3.10
C GLY A 604 -17.72 10.48 -3.32
N TYR A 605 -18.62 10.69 -4.28
CA TYR A 605 -19.80 9.84 -4.56
C TYR A 605 -20.57 9.45 -3.29
N ASP A 606 -20.99 10.49 -2.53
CA ASP A 606 -21.75 10.41 -1.28
C ASP A 606 -21.11 9.63 -0.12
N SER A 607 -19.86 9.20 -0.27
CA SER A 607 -19.13 8.61 0.83
C SER A 607 -18.49 9.68 1.71
N TRP A 608 -18.69 9.55 3.00
CA TRP A 608 -18.16 10.48 3.98
C TRP A 608 -16.84 9.99 4.58
N TRP A 609 -15.97 10.95 4.86
CA TRP A 609 -14.76 10.74 5.63
C TRP A 609 -14.70 11.70 6.81
N ASN A 610 -14.64 11.17 8.02
CA ASN A 610 -14.57 11.95 9.25
C ASN A 610 -13.19 12.57 9.43
N THR A 611 -13.04 13.82 9.06
CA THR A 611 -11.82 14.60 9.24
C THR A 611 -11.98 15.62 10.38
N GLY A 612 -10.85 16.01 11.00
CA GLY A 612 -10.86 17.07 12.00
C GLY A 612 -11.10 18.43 11.33
N VAL A 613 -12.23 19.05 11.60
CA VAL A 613 -12.56 20.42 11.16
C VAL A 613 -12.52 21.35 12.37
N ALA A 614 -12.06 22.59 12.17
CA ALA A 614 -11.99 23.56 13.25
C ALA A 614 -13.39 23.91 13.78
N GLU A 615 -13.60 23.73 15.08
CA GLU A 615 -14.86 24.06 15.76
C GLU A 615 -15.10 25.58 15.82
N VAL A 616 -14.03 26.38 15.89
CA VAL A 616 -14.09 27.83 15.97
C VAL A 616 -13.28 28.43 14.82
N SER A 617 -13.89 29.36 14.08
CA SER A 617 -13.23 30.11 13.01
C SER A 617 -13.94 31.45 12.78
N GLU A 618 -13.23 32.46 12.34
CA GLU A 618 -13.83 33.69 11.82
C GLU A 618 -14.52 33.49 10.47
N LYS A 619 -14.08 32.48 9.69
CA LYS A 619 -14.67 32.13 8.40
C LYS A 619 -15.95 31.33 8.61
N GLN A 620 -17.06 31.83 8.07
CA GLN A 620 -18.35 31.15 8.12
C GLN A 620 -18.33 29.78 7.42
N SER A 621 -17.65 29.67 6.28
CA SER A 621 -17.50 28.43 5.51
C SER A 621 -16.86 27.29 6.33
N ILE A 622 -15.92 27.59 7.22
CA ILE A 622 -15.31 26.58 8.10
C ILE A 622 -16.28 26.14 9.19
N ARG A 623 -17.05 27.09 9.78
CA ARG A 623 -18.08 26.74 10.77
C ARG A 623 -19.18 25.85 10.16
N GLU A 624 -19.63 26.17 8.96
CA GLU A 624 -20.61 25.35 8.22
C GLU A 624 -20.04 23.95 7.90
N ALA A 625 -18.76 23.83 7.55
CA ALA A 625 -18.10 22.54 7.36
C ALA A 625 -18.04 21.71 8.66
N TYR A 626 -17.75 22.37 9.80
CA TYR A 626 -17.79 21.72 11.10
C TYR A 626 -19.20 21.19 11.42
N ASP A 627 -20.25 22.00 11.23
CA ASP A 627 -21.64 21.60 11.50
C ASP A 627 -22.06 20.41 10.61
N ARG A 628 -21.69 20.42 9.32
CA ARG A 628 -21.94 19.28 8.41
C ARG A 628 -21.23 18.00 8.89
N ASN A 629 -19.98 18.12 9.32
CA ASN A 629 -19.20 17.00 9.83
C ASN A 629 -19.81 16.43 11.12
N MET A 630 -20.21 17.29 12.04
CA MET A 630 -20.86 16.89 13.29
C MET A 630 -22.21 16.19 13.06
N ALA A 631 -23.01 16.65 12.10
CA ALA A 631 -24.26 16.01 11.72
C ALA A 631 -24.03 14.56 11.21
N LYS A 632 -23.08 14.37 10.31
CA LYS A 632 -22.69 13.04 9.80
C LYS A 632 -22.13 12.13 10.90
N ARG A 633 -21.31 12.68 11.80
CA ARG A 633 -20.74 11.93 12.93
C ARG A 633 -21.82 11.41 13.90
N GLN A 634 -22.93 12.13 14.06
CA GLN A 634 -24.05 11.68 14.90
C GLN A 634 -24.80 10.49 14.30
N THR A 635 -24.84 10.37 12.98
CA THR A 635 -25.52 9.28 12.28
C THR A 635 -24.61 8.06 12.07
N ALA A 636 -23.29 8.21 12.11
CA ALA A 636 -22.36 7.12 11.96
C ALA A 636 -22.44 6.11 13.13
N ARG A 637 -22.15 4.85 12.84
CA ARG A 637 -22.05 3.76 13.82
C ARG A 637 -21.05 4.11 14.92
N GLN A 638 -21.44 3.94 16.19
CA GLN A 638 -20.59 4.34 17.31
C GLN A 638 -19.52 3.28 17.68
N TYR A 639 -19.76 2.01 17.37
CA TYR A 639 -18.86 0.88 17.67
C TYR A 639 -18.67 -0.07 16.50
#